data_7d2e073d61c56692a80b0bfb23f41ad8
#
_entry.id   7d2e073d61c56692a80b0bfb23f41ad8
#
_cell.length_a   1.000
_cell.length_b   1.000
_cell.length_c   1.000
_cell.angle_alpha   90.00
_cell.angle_beta   90.00
_cell.angle_gamma   90.00
#
_symmetry.space_group_name_H-M   'P 1'
#
loop_
_entity.id
_entity.type
_entity.pdbx_description
1 polymer ?
#
loop_
_entity_poly.entity_id
_entity_poly.type
_entity_poly.pdbx_seq_one_letter_code
_entity_poly.pdbx_strand_id
1 'polypeptide(L)'
;KYGWDESEVCSFTNQEYVINSTADGAQSFINYFIDTQKDFVLTCQLKQQSGTDKGLFGMFWSSGDSYYNQFLISSRGEYVVFSGDPAQIKTRKKAAVNPKGNVNKLRLEARSGTWSFFLNDELLETQKPLPVFGSALGFIALSEMRLTVSALSLLQDQEIRLSPDAVKNKKENLGSLINGPEDDLGPIISTDGKTLYLARQNSAGNVGGEKDDEDVWFSTWEGNQWSVAKNLGKTVNTPAADNLLAVSADNNTLVFEIDNQLAVRYRTETGWSSPEKLDLKFENESDHFVASLSADGKAIVFSAMLPGNVAYDPKRNENDLFVCLKQEDGKWSAPINLGSNINTVGEETSPFLAADGKTLYFASNGRPGYGDQDIFSTTRLDDSWMSWTAPVNLGPQINSVRFDAYYTVPASGEYAYFVSYDQGYGKADIFKIRLTKGNRPLAVTLVKGKVLNKKNNQPLAAAIHFENLRTKKDVGEARSDPKTGEFQIVLPFGVNYGVRATKSDFYSVHEYLELPAGDQYREVKKNLMMVPIEVGETIKLNNVFFEAGLAVLRAESSPELDRLVQILKENPTINIQLEGHTDNLGTPGVLLKLSEDRVATVKSYLVDHGIAATRIAGKGYGATRPVTQGNSEEERLLNRRVEFVITKK
;
A
#
# COMPACT_ATOMS: atom_id res chain seq x y z
N LYS A 1 16.91 -28.64 6.58
CA LYS A 1 15.88 -28.18 5.63
C LYS A 1 15.37 -26.76 5.94
N TYR A 2 16.01 -26.00 6.76
CA TYR A 2 15.57 -24.70 7.27
C TYR A 2 15.88 -23.59 6.26
N GLY A 3 15.00 -23.36 5.27
CA GLY A 3 15.14 -22.25 4.31
C GLY A 3 16.12 -22.48 3.15
N TRP A 4 16.88 -23.58 3.13
CA TRP A 4 17.78 -23.92 2.03
C TRP A 4 17.01 -24.53 0.86
N ASP A 5 17.15 -23.95 -0.29
CA ASP A 5 16.47 -24.41 -1.52
C ASP A 5 17.18 -25.62 -2.13
N GLU A 6 16.40 -26.53 -2.70
CA GLU A 6 16.91 -27.61 -3.54
C GLU A 6 16.88 -27.15 -5.00
N SER A 7 17.96 -27.38 -5.71
CA SER A 7 18.13 -27.03 -7.12
C SER A 7 18.85 -28.14 -7.87
N GLU A 8 19.08 -27.96 -9.16
CA GLU A 8 19.87 -28.92 -9.96
C GLU A 8 21.29 -29.14 -9.40
N VAL A 9 21.86 -28.10 -8.76
CA VAL A 9 23.22 -28.14 -8.18
C VAL A 9 23.24 -28.35 -6.70
N CYS A 10 22.13 -28.17 -5.97
CA CYS A 10 22.06 -28.24 -4.51
C CYS A 10 20.90 -29.14 -4.04
N SER A 11 21.19 -30.08 -3.13
CA SER A 11 20.18 -31.03 -2.65
C SER A 11 20.49 -31.58 -1.26
N PHE A 12 19.45 -32.07 -0.57
CA PHE A 12 19.63 -32.83 0.68
C PHE A 12 19.74 -34.31 0.42
N THR A 13 20.86 -34.91 0.84
CA THR A 13 21.09 -36.34 0.75
C THR A 13 21.56 -36.86 2.10
N ASN A 14 20.86 -37.85 2.70
CA ASN A 14 21.19 -38.46 3.98
C ASN A 14 21.47 -37.47 5.12
N GLN A 15 20.65 -36.43 5.27
CA GLN A 15 20.77 -35.36 6.26
C GLN A 15 21.95 -34.39 6.05
N GLU A 16 22.73 -34.55 4.99
CA GLU A 16 23.78 -33.61 4.58
C GLU A 16 23.29 -32.76 3.42
N TYR A 17 23.69 -31.49 3.37
CA TYR A 17 23.44 -30.61 2.24
C TYR A 17 24.58 -30.76 1.24
N VAL A 18 24.27 -31.10 -0.01
CA VAL A 18 25.24 -31.39 -1.06
C VAL A 18 25.19 -30.31 -2.13
N ILE A 19 26.37 -29.81 -2.50
CA ILE A 19 26.55 -28.84 -3.58
C ILE A 19 27.37 -29.51 -4.68
N ASN A 20 26.81 -29.66 -5.88
CA ASN A 20 27.49 -30.15 -7.08
C ASN A 20 27.79 -28.96 -8.01
N SER A 21 28.92 -28.30 -7.82
CA SER A 21 29.27 -27.13 -8.62
C SER A 21 29.77 -27.51 -10.02
N THR A 22 29.52 -26.64 -10.97
CA THR A 22 29.99 -26.68 -12.35
C THR A 22 31.40 -26.06 -12.49
N ALA A 23 31.92 -25.99 -13.71
CA ALA A 23 33.19 -25.30 -14.00
C ALA A 23 33.14 -23.80 -13.62
N ASP A 24 31.97 -23.18 -13.71
CA ASP A 24 31.72 -21.78 -13.36
C ASP A 24 31.49 -21.56 -11.85
N GLY A 25 31.50 -22.66 -11.07
CA GLY A 25 31.22 -22.64 -9.66
C GLY A 25 29.76 -22.87 -9.32
N ALA A 26 29.43 -22.76 -8.05
CA ALA A 26 28.08 -22.74 -7.49
C ALA A 26 28.06 -22.05 -6.15
N GLN A 27 26.93 -21.48 -5.81
CA GLN A 27 26.65 -20.94 -4.48
C GLN A 27 25.26 -21.39 -4.01
N SER A 28 25.08 -21.43 -2.70
CA SER A 28 23.80 -21.65 -2.06
C SER A 28 23.76 -20.86 -0.75
N PHE A 29 22.68 -20.17 -0.50
CA PHE A 29 22.53 -19.29 0.64
C PHE A 29 21.10 -19.22 1.15
N ILE A 30 20.98 -18.65 2.34
CA ILE A 30 19.76 -18.14 2.92
C ILE A 30 20.00 -16.66 3.25
N ASN A 31 18.97 -15.85 3.23
CA ASN A 31 19.06 -14.52 3.82
C ASN A 31 18.85 -14.66 5.33
N TYR A 32 19.81 -14.15 6.10
CA TYR A 32 19.76 -14.16 7.55
C TYR A 32 20.57 -12.98 8.10
N PHE A 33 19.92 -12.13 8.87
CA PHE A 33 20.56 -10.96 9.45
C PHE A 33 21.60 -11.35 10.51
N ILE A 34 22.84 -10.88 10.35
CA ILE A 34 23.91 -10.96 11.33
C ILE A 34 24.25 -9.54 11.78
N ASP A 35 24.00 -9.22 13.07
CA ASP A 35 24.39 -7.92 13.64
C ASP A 35 25.91 -7.89 13.86
N THR A 36 26.63 -7.39 12.87
CA THR A 36 28.11 -7.33 12.89
C THR A 36 28.68 -6.33 13.93
N GLN A 37 27.82 -5.55 14.58
CA GLN A 37 28.22 -4.67 15.68
C GLN A 37 28.26 -5.42 17.03
N LYS A 38 27.65 -6.61 17.12
CA LYS A 38 27.65 -7.48 18.29
C LYS A 38 28.63 -8.63 18.14
N ASP A 39 28.95 -9.25 19.26
CA ASP A 39 29.72 -10.49 19.27
C ASP A 39 28.92 -11.63 18.63
N PHE A 40 29.55 -12.43 17.79
CA PHE A 40 28.93 -13.64 17.21
C PHE A 40 29.97 -14.72 16.91
N VAL A 41 29.50 -15.96 16.78
CA VAL A 41 30.29 -17.09 16.30
C VAL A 41 29.56 -17.77 15.16
N LEU A 42 30.16 -17.78 13.98
CA LEU A 42 29.70 -18.50 12.82
C LEU A 42 30.59 -19.72 12.57
N THR A 43 30.00 -20.91 12.49
CA THR A 43 30.75 -22.16 12.30
C THR A 43 30.09 -22.99 11.23
N CYS A 44 30.88 -23.58 10.33
CA CYS A 44 30.41 -24.61 9.42
C CYS A 44 31.37 -25.80 9.32
N GLN A 45 30.84 -26.95 8.88
CA GLN A 45 31.60 -28.16 8.59
C GLN A 45 31.39 -28.54 7.13
N LEU A 46 32.50 -28.58 6.38
CA LEU A 46 32.53 -28.82 4.96
C LEU A 46 33.45 -29.97 4.60
N LYS A 47 33.06 -30.77 3.59
CA LYS A 47 33.87 -31.84 3.06
C LYS A 47 33.88 -31.80 1.52
N GLN A 48 35.04 -31.61 0.91
CA GLN A 48 35.22 -31.81 -0.53
C GLN A 48 35.24 -33.29 -0.86
N GLN A 49 34.27 -33.78 -1.62
CA GLN A 49 34.18 -35.18 -1.99
C GLN A 49 34.91 -35.46 -3.33
N SER A 50 34.76 -34.57 -4.32
CA SER A 50 35.41 -34.68 -5.63
C SER A 50 35.78 -33.28 -6.15
N GLY A 51 36.46 -33.24 -7.31
CA GLY A 51 36.91 -32.00 -7.95
C GLY A 51 38.39 -31.71 -7.74
N THR A 52 38.86 -30.54 -8.20
CA THR A 52 40.28 -30.16 -8.15
C THR A 52 40.73 -29.75 -6.74
N ASP A 53 41.92 -30.19 -6.33
CA ASP A 53 42.48 -29.81 -5.01
C ASP A 53 42.84 -28.32 -4.90
N LYS A 54 42.95 -27.61 -6.05
CA LYS A 54 43.23 -26.17 -6.12
C LYS A 54 41.98 -25.31 -6.01
N GLY A 55 40.80 -25.90 -6.20
CA GLY A 55 39.52 -25.21 -6.15
C GLY A 55 39.26 -24.62 -4.75
N LEU A 56 38.83 -23.38 -4.69
CA LEU A 56 38.44 -22.73 -3.45
C LEU A 56 36.97 -23.02 -3.16
N PHE A 57 36.67 -23.31 -1.90
CA PHE A 57 35.32 -23.49 -1.38
C PHE A 57 35.25 -23.07 0.09
N GLY A 58 34.08 -22.72 0.56
CA GLY A 58 33.92 -22.32 1.94
C GLY A 58 32.59 -21.65 2.25
N MET A 59 32.60 -20.80 3.25
CA MET A 59 31.42 -20.03 3.66
C MET A 59 31.56 -18.56 3.30
N PHE A 60 30.42 -17.92 3.15
CA PHE A 60 30.29 -16.46 3.07
C PHE A 60 29.15 -15.98 3.96
N TRP A 61 29.18 -14.69 4.33
CA TRP A 61 28.19 -14.08 5.24
C TRP A 61 28.09 -12.58 5.01
N SER A 62 26.96 -11.97 5.45
CA SER A 62 26.68 -10.56 5.32
C SER A 62 26.98 -10.03 3.92
N SER A 63 26.57 -10.82 2.90
CA SER A 63 26.90 -10.65 1.49
C SER A 63 25.66 -10.26 0.69
N GLY A 64 25.86 -9.51 -0.40
CA GLY A 64 24.88 -9.22 -1.43
C GLY A 64 25.23 -9.94 -2.73
N ASP A 65 24.52 -9.66 -3.82
CA ASP A 65 24.59 -10.42 -5.09
C ASP A 65 25.98 -10.50 -5.74
N SER A 66 26.81 -9.47 -5.60
CA SER A 66 28.11 -9.40 -6.26
C SER A 66 29.29 -9.22 -5.31
N TYR A 67 29.06 -8.99 -4.04
CA TYR A 67 30.09 -8.71 -3.04
C TYR A 67 29.92 -9.62 -1.83
N TYR A 68 31.00 -10.38 -1.53
CA TYR A 68 31.01 -11.41 -0.52
C TYR A 68 32.04 -11.15 0.55
N ASN A 69 31.68 -11.38 1.80
CA ASN A 69 32.62 -11.66 2.87
C ASN A 69 32.83 -13.16 2.91
N GLN A 70 34.02 -13.66 2.61
CA GLN A 70 34.28 -15.08 2.35
C GLN A 70 35.44 -15.60 3.19
N PHE A 71 35.25 -16.80 3.70
CA PHE A 71 36.32 -17.62 4.27
C PHE A 71 36.37 -18.94 3.52
N LEU A 72 37.36 -19.06 2.64
CA LEU A 72 37.52 -20.18 1.70
C LEU A 72 38.78 -20.96 1.99
N ILE A 73 38.74 -22.25 1.67
CA ILE A 73 39.88 -23.17 1.74
C ILE A 73 40.06 -23.92 0.43
N SER A 74 41.23 -24.56 0.23
CA SER A 74 41.45 -25.56 -0.83
C SER A 74 42.09 -26.78 -0.23
N SER A 75 41.78 -28.00 -0.76
CA SER A 75 42.39 -29.26 -0.30
C SER A 75 43.90 -29.34 -0.53
N ARG A 76 44.48 -28.35 -1.27
CA ARG A 76 45.94 -28.18 -1.41
C ARG A 76 46.61 -27.55 -0.20
N GLY A 77 45.90 -27.23 0.85
CA GLY A 77 46.42 -26.61 2.09
C GLY A 77 46.52 -25.08 1.97
N GLU A 78 45.52 -24.44 1.42
CA GLU A 78 45.46 -22.98 1.29
C GLU A 78 44.14 -22.44 1.84
N TYR A 79 44.16 -21.18 2.32
CA TYR A 79 42.96 -20.45 2.72
C TYR A 79 42.96 -19.01 2.21
N VAL A 80 41.78 -18.42 2.20
CA VAL A 80 41.54 -17.02 1.86
C VAL A 80 40.47 -16.45 2.79
N VAL A 81 40.74 -15.29 3.37
CA VAL A 81 39.71 -14.40 3.95
C VAL A 81 39.69 -13.17 3.06
N PHE A 82 38.55 -12.89 2.44
CA PHE A 82 38.44 -11.87 1.42
C PHE A 82 37.08 -11.19 1.48
N SER A 83 37.07 -9.87 1.18
CA SER A 83 35.86 -9.06 1.10
C SER A 83 35.80 -8.43 -0.28
N GLY A 84 34.78 -8.74 -1.09
CA GLY A 84 34.61 -8.26 -2.45
C GLY A 84 34.23 -9.35 -3.45
N ASP A 85 34.34 -9.05 -4.75
CA ASP A 85 34.08 -9.98 -5.84
C ASP A 85 35.05 -11.16 -5.84
N PRO A 86 34.58 -12.43 -5.75
CA PRO A 86 35.43 -13.63 -5.75
C PRO A 86 36.42 -13.71 -6.91
N ALA A 87 36.09 -13.16 -8.08
CA ALA A 87 36.96 -13.13 -9.25
C ALA A 87 38.25 -12.32 -9.03
N GLN A 88 38.29 -11.46 -8.01
CA GLN A 88 39.44 -10.62 -7.66
C GLN A 88 40.41 -11.25 -6.66
N ILE A 89 40.16 -12.50 -6.22
CA ILE A 89 41.04 -13.21 -5.29
C ILE A 89 42.39 -13.52 -5.95
N LYS A 90 43.43 -12.82 -5.52
CA LYS A 90 44.79 -12.97 -6.08
C LYS A 90 45.76 -13.68 -5.12
N THR A 91 45.52 -13.62 -3.82
CA THR A 91 46.47 -14.09 -2.81
C THR A 91 45.85 -15.20 -1.96
N ARG A 92 46.59 -16.27 -1.74
CA ARG A 92 46.22 -17.39 -0.88
C ARG A 92 47.30 -17.60 0.17
N LYS A 93 46.89 -17.93 1.40
CA LYS A 93 47.77 -18.22 2.51
C LYS A 93 47.80 -19.73 2.78
N LYS A 94 48.87 -20.24 3.43
CA LYS A 94 49.00 -21.65 3.77
C LYS A 94 48.26 -21.96 5.09
N ALA A 95 47.61 -23.12 5.16
CA ALA A 95 46.97 -23.64 6.36
C ALA A 95 46.95 -25.18 6.37
N ALA A 96 46.73 -25.76 7.52
CA ALA A 96 46.56 -27.19 7.74
C ALA A 96 45.13 -27.63 7.37
N VAL A 97 44.80 -27.59 6.07
CA VAL A 97 43.52 -28.08 5.56
C VAL A 97 43.51 -29.60 5.52
N ASN A 98 42.46 -30.23 6.03
CA ASN A 98 42.29 -31.68 5.90
C ASN A 98 42.13 -32.07 4.43
N PRO A 99 42.75 -33.19 3.99
CA PRO A 99 42.67 -33.63 2.61
C PRO A 99 41.24 -33.94 2.17
N LYS A 100 41.05 -33.96 0.83
CA LYS A 100 39.80 -34.36 0.18
C LYS A 100 39.24 -35.65 0.81
N GLY A 101 37.93 -35.69 1.00
CA GLY A 101 37.23 -36.78 1.69
C GLY A 101 37.13 -36.62 3.20
N ASN A 102 37.84 -35.65 3.81
CA ASN A 102 37.74 -35.35 5.24
C ASN A 102 37.02 -34.03 5.51
N VAL A 103 36.42 -33.96 6.69
CA VAL A 103 35.71 -32.75 7.13
C VAL A 103 36.72 -31.68 7.54
N ASN A 104 36.47 -30.43 7.11
CA ASN A 104 37.10 -29.24 7.59
C ASN A 104 36.06 -28.38 8.32
N LYS A 105 36.44 -27.88 9.51
CA LYS A 105 35.62 -26.98 10.31
C LYS A 105 36.14 -25.57 10.17
N LEU A 106 35.32 -24.67 9.55
CA LEU A 106 35.61 -23.26 9.47
C LEU A 106 34.83 -22.53 10.55
N ARG A 107 35.49 -21.63 11.28
CA ARG A 107 34.85 -20.83 12.33
C ARG A 107 35.35 -19.40 12.29
N LEU A 108 34.39 -18.46 12.29
CA LEU A 108 34.60 -17.04 12.48
C LEU A 108 34.08 -16.67 13.88
N GLU A 109 34.90 -16.05 14.69
CA GLU A 109 34.54 -15.43 15.96
C GLU A 109 34.68 -13.90 15.86
N ALA A 110 33.59 -13.18 16.05
CA ALA A 110 33.59 -11.74 16.25
C ALA A 110 33.49 -11.47 17.74
N ARG A 111 34.51 -10.82 18.32
CA ARG A 111 34.57 -10.48 19.73
C ARG A 111 35.15 -9.07 19.92
N SER A 112 34.39 -8.19 20.58
CA SER A 112 34.82 -6.84 20.93
C SER A 112 35.48 -6.07 19.75
N GLY A 113 34.86 -6.14 18.57
CA GLY A 113 35.33 -5.46 17.37
C GLY A 113 36.56 -6.08 16.71
N THR A 114 36.91 -7.34 17.06
CA THR A 114 37.98 -8.13 16.41
C THR A 114 37.38 -9.40 15.84
N TRP A 115 37.70 -9.72 14.59
CA TRP A 115 37.26 -10.94 13.92
C TRP A 115 38.41 -11.93 13.81
N SER A 116 38.23 -13.16 14.32
CA SER A 116 39.20 -14.24 14.38
C SER A 116 38.74 -15.42 13.52
N PHE A 117 39.58 -15.89 12.63
CA PHE A 117 39.28 -16.97 11.67
C PHE A 117 40.03 -18.23 12.08
N PHE A 118 39.31 -19.34 12.21
CA PHE A 118 39.83 -20.63 12.66
C PHE A 118 39.54 -21.71 11.61
N LEU A 119 40.52 -22.57 11.39
CA LEU A 119 40.37 -23.80 10.61
C LEU A 119 40.72 -25.01 11.49
N ASN A 120 39.79 -25.97 11.64
CA ASN A 120 39.97 -27.15 12.48
C ASN A 120 40.40 -26.81 13.91
N ASP A 121 39.82 -25.74 14.47
CA ASP A 121 40.10 -25.12 15.77
C ASP A 121 41.48 -24.44 15.91
N GLU A 122 42.32 -24.40 14.88
CA GLU A 122 43.55 -23.62 14.83
C GLU A 122 43.28 -22.19 14.37
N LEU A 123 43.77 -21.19 15.11
CA LEU A 123 43.67 -19.77 14.74
C LEU A 123 44.55 -19.47 13.53
N LEU A 124 43.96 -18.98 12.43
CA LEU A 124 44.70 -18.59 11.24
C LEU A 124 45.10 -17.13 11.24
N GLU A 125 44.14 -16.24 11.51
CA GLU A 125 44.38 -14.81 11.55
C GLU A 125 43.28 -14.05 12.30
N THR A 126 43.61 -12.80 12.67
CA THR A 126 42.66 -11.83 13.22
C THR A 126 42.69 -10.53 12.41
N GLN A 127 41.56 -9.87 12.32
CA GLN A 127 41.45 -8.60 11.62
C GLN A 127 40.31 -7.73 12.15
N LYS A 128 40.20 -6.51 11.67
CA LYS A 128 39.06 -5.63 11.91
C LYS A 128 37.80 -6.19 11.23
N PRO A 129 36.58 -5.79 11.69
CA PRO A 129 35.33 -6.15 11.02
C PRO A 129 35.37 -5.83 9.52
N LEU A 130 34.81 -6.73 8.73
CA LEU A 130 34.60 -6.54 7.29
C LEU A 130 33.31 -5.75 7.04
N PRO A 131 33.18 -5.08 5.90
CA PRO A 131 31.97 -4.38 5.52
C PRO A 131 30.75 -5.33 5.47
N VAL A 132 29.54 -4.80 5.65
CA VAL A 132 28.29 -5.51 5.40
C VAL A 132 27.82 -5.14 4.00
N PHE A 133 27.50 -6.14 3.18
CA PHE A 133 27.01 -5.94 1.82
C PHE A 133 25.54 -6.34 1.65
N GLY A 134 24.99 -7.12 2.57
CA GLY A 134 23.62 -7.61 2.55
C GLY A 134 23.40 -8.66 3.65
N SER A 135 22.35 -9.45 3.55
CA SER A 135 21.95 -10.46 4.53
C SER A 135 22.31 -11.91 4.15
N ALA A 136 22.86 -12.15 2.94
CA ALA A 136 23.15 -13.50 2.49
C ALA A 136 24.22 -14.19 3.32
N LEU A 137 23.92 -15.43 3.76
CA LEU A 137 24.75 -16.35 4.50
C LEU A 137 24.74 -17.69 3.81
N GLY A 138 25.92 -18.24 3.45
CA GLY A 138 25.91 -19.48 2.70
C GLY A 138 27.25 -20.09 2.42
N PHE A 139 27.25 -20.90 1.35
CA PHE A 139 28.39 -21.67 0.87
C PHE A 139 28.65 -21.38 -0.59
N ILE A 140 29.93 -21.37 -0.94
CA ILE A 140 30.38 -21.12 -2.30
C ILE A 140 31.47 -22.15 -2.69
N ALA A 141 31.44 -22.58 -3.94
CA ALA A 141 32.49 -23.34 -4.61
C ALA A 141 32.88 -22.63 -5.90
N LEU A 142 34.15 -22.25 -6.03
CA LEU A 142 34.64 -21.45 -7.19
C LEU A 142 35.19 -22.30 -8.34
N SER A 143 34.86 -23.58 -8.39
CA SER A 143 35.23 -24.49 -9.46
C SER A 143 34.41 -25.78 -9.39
N GLU A 144 34.46 -26.60 -10.44
CA GLU A 144 33.78 -27.89 -10.46
C GLU A 144 34.24 -28.79 -9.30
N MET A 145 33.29 -29.11 -8.41
CA MET A 145 33.51 -30.01 -7.27
C MET A 145 32.18 -30.48 -6.65
N ARG A 146 32.27 -31.55 -5.85
CA ARG A 146 31.19 -31.98 -4.99
C ARG A 146 31.56 -31.68 -3.55
N LEU A 147 30.74 -30.84 -2.90
CA LEU A 147 30.86 -30.49 -1.46
C LEU A 147 29.73 -31.13 -0.69
N THR A 148 30.00 -31.48 0.57
CA THR A 148 29.00 -31.83 1.55
C THR A 148 29.13 -30.89 2.72
N VAL A 149 28.00 -30.30 3.12
CA VAL A 149 27.86 -29.47 4.31
C VAL A 149 27.15 -30.31 5.38
N SER A 150 27.80 -30.56 6.47
CA SER A 150 27.24 -31.37 7.58
C SER A 150 26.71 -30.53 8.73
N ALA A 151 27.18 -29.29 8.87
CA ALA A 151 26.72 -28.37 9.91
C ALA A 151 26.93 -26.91 9.50
N LEU A 152 25.98 -26.06 9.86
CA LEU A 152 26.10 -24.60 9.95
C LEU A 152 25.51 -24.16 11.27
N SER A 153 26.19 -23.31 12.01
CA SER A 153 25.67 -22.71 13.23
C SER A 153 26.09 -21.24 13.36
N LEU A 154 25.17 -20.41 13.73
CA LEU A 154 25.40 -19.03 14.13
C LEU A 154 24.98 -18.89 15.60
N LEU A 155 25.88 -18.40 16.43
CA LEU A 155 25.63 -18.06 17.82
C LEU A 155 25.79 -16.55 17.97
N GLN A 156 24.69 -15.86 18.19
CA GLN A 156 24.65 -14.42 18.44
C GLN A 156 23.53 -14.12 19.43
N ASP A 157 23.77 -13.21 20.36
CA ASP A 157 22.73 -12.70 21.23
C ASP A 157 21.97 -11.57 20.50
N GLN A 158 20.88 -11.91 19.85
CA GLN A 158 20.00 -11.00 19.15
C GLN A 158 18.68 -10.84 19.91
N GLU A 159 18.30 -9.60 20.18
CA GLU A 159 17.00 -9.28 20.71
C GLU A 159 16.04 -8.95 19.58
N ILE A 160 15.07 -9.81 19.34
CA ILE A 160 13.96 -9.52 18.43
C ILE A 160 12.93 -8.66 19.15
N ARG A 161 12.78 -7.41 18.74
CA ARG A 161 11.77 -6.51 19.27
C ARG A 161 10.39 -6.90 18.75
N LEU A 162 9.63 -7.61 19.56
CA LEU A 162 8.32 -8.12 19.19
C LEU A 162 7.21 -7.07 19.33
N SER A 163 6.21 -7.16 18.46
CA SER A 163 4.95 -6.43 18.60
C SER A 163 4.19 -6.92 19.84
N PRO A 164 3.33 -6.09 20.44
CA PRO A 164 2.46 -6.54 21.52
C PRO A 164 1.64 -7.77 21.09
N ASP A 165 1.51 -8.75 22.00
CA ASP A 165 0.68 -9.95 21.73
C ASP A 165 1.09 -10.83 20.53
N ALA A 166 2.32 -10.72 20.05
CA ALA A 166 2.86 -11.39 18.86
C ALA A 166 2.67 -12.94 18.83
N VAL A 167 2.43 -13.56 19.96
CA VAL A 167 2.29 -15.02 20.09
C VAL A 167 0.86 -15.49 20.42
N LYS A 168 -0.12 -14.59 20.53
CA LYS A 168 -1.46 -14.94 21.03
C LYS A 168 -2.33 -15.68 20.03
N ASN A 169 -2.33 -15.26 18.79
CA ASN A 169 -3.20 -15.81 17.73
C ASN A 169 -2.37 -16.65 16.77
N LYS A 170 -3.01 -17.65 16.16
CA LYS A 170 -2.38 -18.49 15.15
C LYS A 170 -2.83 -18.06 13.75
N LYS A 171 -1.92 -18.20 12.77
CA LYS A 171 -2.27 -18.05 11.37
C LYS A 171 -3.15 -19.20 10.91
N GLU A 172 -4.06 -18.90 10.00
CA GLU A 172 -4.97 -19.85 9.34
C GLU A 172 -4.75 -19.77 7.83
N ASN A 173 -4.47 -20.91 7.18
CA ASN A 173 -4.44 -20.99 5.72
C ASN A 173 -5.84 -20.75 5.16
N LEU A 174 -5.99 -19.98 4.07
CA LEU A 174 -7.30 -19.68 3.48
C LEU A 174 -7.90 -20.89 2.73
N GLY A 175 -7.12 -21.94 2.51
CA GLY A 175 -7.58 -23.19 1.90
C GLY A 175 -7.86 -23.08 0.40
N SER A 176 -8.37 -24.17 -0.18
CA SER A 176 -8.53 -24.35 -1.62
C SER A 176 -9.56 -23.46 -2.33
N LEU A 177 -10.34 -22.68 -1.59
CA LEU A 177 -11.19 -21.65 -2.20
C LEU A 177 -10.35 -20.46 -2.72
N ILE A 178 -9.22 -20.19 -2.08
CA ILE A 178 -8.30 -19.11 -2.38
C ILE A 178 -7.01 -19.66 -2.96
N ASN A 179 -6.32 -20.56 -2.24
CA ASN A 179 -5.01 -21.07 -2.58
C ASN A 179 -5.07 -22.22 -3.59
N GLY A 180 -4.18 -22.19 -4.56
CA GLY A 180 -3.97 -23.22 -5.58
C GLY A 180 -2.78 -24.13 -5.28
N PRO A 181 -2.37 -24.98 -6.22
CA PRO A 181 -1.18 -25.83 -6.09
C PRO A 181 0.14 -25.07 -6.36
N GLU A 182 0.08 -23.96 -7.07
CA GLU A 182 1.21 -23.09 -7.40
C GLU A 182 1.33 -21.94 -6.41
N ASP A 183 2.16 -20.93 -6.72
CA ASP A 183 2.34 -19.77 -5.86
C ASP A 183 1.12 -18.83 -5.94
N ASP A 184 0.52 -18.53 -4.78
CA ASP A 184 -0.50 -17.51 -4.59
C ASP A 184 0.12 -16.37 -3.75
N LEU A 185 0.32 -15.21 -4.38
CA LEU A 185 1.11 -14.10 -3.85
C LEU A 185 0.29 -12.80 -3.74
N GLY A 186 0.91 -11.77 -3.17
CA GLY A 186 0.43 -10.40 -3.20
C GLY A 186 -1.03 -10.20 -2.76
N PRO A 187 -1.51 -10.76 -1.62
CA PRO A 187 -2.89 -10.52 -1.19
C PRO A 187 -3.13 -9.04 -0.96
N ILE A 188 -4.17 -8.49 -1.58
CA ILE A 188 -4.65 -7.13 -1.35
C ILE A 188 -6.12 -7.21 -0.92
N ILE A 189 -6.36 -6.99 0.37
CA ILE A 189 -7.71 -6.93 0.91
C ILE A 189 -8.34 -5.56 0.65
N SER A 190 -9.56 -5.52 0.14
CA SER A 190 -10.31 -4.26 0.02
C SER A 190 -10.50 -3.59 1.38
N THR A 191 -10.62 -2.28 1.37
CA THR A 191 -10.78 -1.47 2.58
C THR A 191 -11.94 -1.92 3.46
N ASP A 192 -13.02 -2.42 2.87
CA ASP A 192 -14.18 -2.97 3.60
C ASP A 192 -14.07 -4.44 3.97
N GLY A 193 -12.96 -5.09 3.60
CA GLY A 193 -12.69 -6.49 3.91
C GLY A 193 -13.53 -7.51 3.13
N LYS A 194 -14.16 -7.09 2.00
CA LYS A 194 -15.09 -7.95 1.26
C LYS A 194 -14.57 -8.48 -0.06
N THR A 195 -13.49 -7.95 -0.58
CA THR A 195 -12.82 -8.44 -1.79
C THR A 195 -11.35 -8.68 -1.48
N LEU A 196 -10.86 -9.86 -1.79
CA LEU A 196 -9.46 -10.22 -1.71
C LEU A 196 -8.95 -10.39 -3.13
N TYR A 197 -7.98 -9.59 -3.52
CA TYR A 197 -7.20 -9.76 -4.75
C TYR A 197 -5.94 -10.53 -4.43
N LEU A 198 -5.42 -11.26 -5.41
CA LEU A 198 -4.18 -12.03 -5.30
C LEU A 198 -3.58 -12.21 -6.69
N ALA A 199 -2.28 -12.45 -6.72
CA ALA A 199 -1.55 -12.88 -7.88
C ALA A 199 -1.43 -14.41 -7.85
N ARG A 200 -1.69 -15.07 -8.98
CA ARG A 200 -1.51 -16.53 -9.11
C ARG A 200 -0.56 -16.84 -10.24
N GLN A 201 0.51 -17.53 -9.91
CA GLN A 201 1.55 -17.87 -10.87
C GLN A 201 1.27 -19.19 -11.58
N ASN A 202 1.69 -19.28 -12.85
CA ASN A 202 1.75 -20.50 -13.67
C ASN A 202 0.47 -21.36 -13.65
N SER A 203 -0.69 -20.74 -13.47
CA SER A 203 -1.98 -21.44 -13.37
C SER A 203 -2.58 -21.71 -14.77
N ALA A 204 -3.16 -22.91 -14.96
CA ALA A 204 -3.94 -23.21 -16.17
C ALA A 204 -5.13 -22.25 -16.38
N GLY A 205 -5.58 -21.55 -15.32
CA GLY A 205 -6.65 -20.55 -15.37
C GLY A 205 -6.19 -19.14 -15.72
N ASN A 206 -4.88 -18.89 -15.90
CA ASN A 206 -4.33 -17.63 -16.36
C ASN A 206 -4.64 -17.39 -17.84
N VAL A 207 -4.62 -16.14 -18.30
CA VAL A 207 -4.95 -15.76 -19.68
C VAL A 207 -4.02 -16.40 -20.68
N GLY A 208 -2.73 -16.54 -20.36
CA GLY A 208 -1.72 -17.27 -21.14
C GLY A 208 -1.57 -18.73 -20.76
N GLY A 209 -2.35 -19.25 -19.79
CA GLY A 209 -2.29 -20.60 -19.24
C GLY A 209 -1.08 -20.82 -18.33
N GLU A 210 -0.61 -22.08 -18.20
CA GLU A 210 0.51 -22.48 -17.32
C GLU A 210 1.88 -21.84 -17.68
N LYS A 211 1.98 -21.18 -18.84
CA LYS A 211 3.17 -20.44 -19.25
C LYS A 211 3.12 -18.96 -18.92
N ASP A 212 2.02 -18.52 -18.41
CA ASP A 212 1.81 -17.16 -17.96
C ASP A 212 2.32 -17.05 -16.52
N ASP A 213 3.31 -16.22 -16.33
CA ASP A 213 4.01 -16.11 -15.07
C ASP A 213 3.07 -15.68 -13.94
N GLU A 214 2.13 -14.73 -14.22
CA GLU A 214 1.26 -14.21 -13.17
C GLU A 214 0.01 -13.50 -13.72
N ASP A 215 -1.16 -13.85 -13.20
CA ASP A 215 -2.43 -13.16 -13.41
C ASP A 215 -3.02 -12.66 -12.09
N VAL A 216 -3.79 -11.58 -12.16
CA VAL A 216 -4.59 -11.09 -11.03
C VAL A 216 -5.88 -11.91 -10.91
N TRP A 217 -6.10 -12.48 -9.72
CA TRP A 217 -7.30 -13.19 -9.34
C TRP A 217 -8.01 -12.44 -8.20
N PHE A 218 -9.28 -12.74 -7.96
CA PHE A 218 -10.02 -12.16 -6.84
C PHE A 218 -11.04 -13.14 -6.28
N SER A 219 -11.38 -12.93 -5.01
CA SER A 219 -12.50 -13.59 -4.33
C SER A 219 -13.31 -12.58 -3.55
N THR A 220 -14.60 -12.87 -3.36
CA THR A 220 -15.52 -12.02 -2.60
C THR A 220 -16.02 -12.73 -1.35
N TRP A 221 -16.18 -11.99 -0.26
CA TRP A 221 -16.73 -12.50 0.99
C TRP A 221 -18.24 -12.63 0.89
N GLU A 222 -18.77 -13.87 0.99
CA GLU A 222 -20.19 -14.19 0.86
C GLU A 222 -20.91 -14.30 2.23
N GLY A 223 -20.40 -13.56 3.23
CA GLY A 223 -21.01 -13.46 4.56
C GLY A 223 -20.42 -14.41 5.60
N ASN A 224 -20.06 -15.64 5.23
CA ASN A 224 -19.48 -16.64 6.12
C ASN A 224 -18.22 -17.32 5.56
N GLN A 225 -17.97 -17.18 4.27
CA GLN A 225 -16.79 -17.74 3.58
C GLN A 225 -16.40 -16.91 2.37
N TRP A 226 -15.21 -17.13 1.86
CA TRP A 226 -14.77 -16.62 0.58
C TRP A 226 -15.40 -17.41 -0.57
N SER A 227 -15.73 -16.74 -1.67
CA SER A 227 -16.05 -17.42 -2.93
C SER A 227 -14.80 -18.12 -3.48
N VAL A 228 -14.96 -19.06 -4.40
CA VAL A 228 -13.82 -19.59 -5.16
C VAL A 228 -13.15 -18.43 -5.89
N ALA A 229 -11.82 -18.35 -5.79
CA ALA A 229 -11.03 -17.33 -6.49
C ALA A 229 -11.24 -17.43 -8.01
N LYS A 230 -11.37 -16.28 -8.67
CA LYS A 230 -11.62 -16.15 -10.11
C LYS A 230 -10.60 -15.22 -10.73
N ASN A 231 -10.16 -15.56 -11.94
CA ASN A 231 -9.34 -14.69 -12.76
C ASN A 231 -10.09 -13.37 -13.05
N LEU A 232 -9.41 -12.22 -12.92
CA LEU A 232 -10.01 -10.89 -13.11
C LEU A 232 -10.37 -10.61 -14.58
N GLY A 233 -9.84 -11.43 -15.50
CA GLY A 233 -10.20 -11.46 -16.91
C GLY A 233 -9.43 -10.49 -17.80
N LYS A 234 -9.63 -10.63 -19.10
CA LYS A 234 -8.86 -9.97 -20.18
C LYS A 234 -8.97 -8.44 -20.24
N THR A 235 -9.84 -7.81 -19.46
CA THR A 235 -9.85 -6.34 -19.32
C THR A 235 -8.73 -5.84 -18.43
N VAL A 236 -8.11 -6.76 -17.66
CA VAL A 236 -6.97 -6.50 -16.77
C VAL A 236 -5.79 -7.36 -17.15
N ASN A 237 -5.99 -8.68 -17.17
CA ASN A 237 -4.93 -9.67 -17.38
C ASN A 237 -4.57 -9.84 -18.86
N THR A 238 -3.30 -10.10 -19.14
CA THR A 238 -2.69 -10.32 -20.45
C THR A 238 -2.01 -11.70 -20.47
N PRO A 239 -1.41 -12.18 -21.57
CA PRO A 239 -0.58 -13.38 -21.56
C PRO A 239 0.85 -13.20 -20.99
N ALA A 240 1.13 -12.08 -20.35
CA ALA A 240 2.37 -11.75 -19.65
C ALA A 240 2.05 -11.43 -18.19
N ALA A 241 3.05 -11.43 -17.32
CA ALA A 241 2.87 -11.14 -15.91
C ALA A 241 2.09 -9.83 -15.67
N ASP A 242 1.02 -9.89 -14.90
CA ASP A 242 0.17 -8.77 -14.53
C ASP A 242 0.24 -8.53 -13.01
N ASN A 243 1.08 -7.58 -12.62
CA ASN A 243 1.40 -7.31 -11.22
C ASN A 243 0.50 -6.20 -10.65
N LEU A 244 -0.53 -6.58 -9.88
CA LEU A 244 -1.38 -5.67 -9.13
C LEU A 244 -0.70 -5.26 -7.83
N LEU A 245 -0.44 -3.97 -7.65
CA LEU A 245 0.29 -3.43 -6.51
C LEU A 245 -0.61 -2.85 -5.42
N ALA A 246 -1.71 -2.20 -5.80
CA ALA A 246 -2.63 -1.60 -4.85
C ALA A 246 -4.04 -1.45 -5.41
N VAL A 247 -5.01 -1.32 -4.50
CA VAL A 247 -6.41 -1.01 -4.80
C VAL A 247 -6.80 0.21 -3.98
N SER A 248 -7.46 1.18 -4.62
CA SER A 248 -7.97 2.37 -3.91
C SER A 248 -9.00 2.01 -2.84
N ALA A 249 -9.16 2.89 -1.86
CA ALA A 249 -10.10 2.67 -0.76
C ALA A 249 -11.55 2.48 -1.24
N ASP A 250 -11.92 3.06 -2.38
CA ASP A 250 -13.25 2.93 -2.99
C ASP A 250 -13.43 1.69 -3.89
N ASN A 251 -12.39 0.87 -4.09
CA ASN A 251 -12.36 -0.29 -4.99
C ASN A 251 -12.57 0.06 -6.49
N ASN A 252 -12.40 1.31 -6.88
CA ASN A 252 -12.67 1.79 -8.24
C ASN A 252 -11.40 2.19 -9.01
N THR A 253 -10.23 2.05 -8.38
CA THR A 253 -8.93 2.24 -9.03
C THR A 253 -8.00 1.09 -8.66
N LEU A 254 -7.38 0.48 -9.67
CA LEU A 254 -6.31 -0.50 -9.52
C LEU A 254 -4.99 0.14 -9.91
N VAL A 255 -3.93 -0.15 -9.15
CA VAL A 255 -2.57 0.30 -9.41
C VAL A 255 -1.72 -0.88 -9.83
N PHE A 256 -1.06 -0.79 -10.98
CA PHE A 256 -0.26 -1.84 -11.60
C PHE A 256 1.18 -1.37 -11.83
N GLU A 257 2.05 -2.33 -11.96
CA GLU A 257 3.34 -2.15 -12.63
C GLU A 257 3.18 -2.47 -14.12
N ILE A 258 3.64 -1.56 -14.99
CA ILE A 258 3.69 -1.75 -16.44
C ILE A 258 4.99 -1.12 -16.95
N ASP A 259 5.85 -1.91 -17.58
CA ASP A 259 7.16 -1.46 -18.10
C ASP A 259 7.99 -0.73 -17.02
N ASN A 260 8.08 -1.30 -15.82
CA ASN A 260 8.79 -0.76 -14.65
C ASN A 260 8.31 0.64 -14.21
N GLN A 261 7.04 0.98 -14.47
CA GLN A 261 6.38 2.21 -14.07
C GLN A 261 5.01 1.92 -13.46
N LEU A 262 4.56 2.79 -12.55
CA LEU A 262 3.21 2.69 -12.01
C LEU A 262 2.17 3.18 -13.01
N ALA A 263 1.11 2.41 -13.18
CA ALA A 263 -0.06 2.75 -13.98
C ALA A 263 -1.34 2.51 -13.18
N VAL A 264 -2.40 3.21 -13.54
CA VAL A 264 -3.72 3.06 -12.93
C VAL A 264 -4.75 2.62 -13.96
N ARG A 265 -5.71 1.83 -13.51
CA ARG A 265 -6.93 1.50 -14.27
C ARG A 265 -8.14 1.91 -13.44
N TYR A 266 -9.12 2.51 -14.09
CA TYR A 266 -10.36 2.94 -13.45
C TYR A 266 -11.50 2.00 -13.78
N ARG A 267 -12.39 1.77 -12.82
CA ARG A 267 -13.60 0.98 -13.04
C ARG A 267 -14.52 1.67 -14.07
N THR A 268 -15.05 0.86 -14.99
CA THR A 268 -16.01 1.27 -16.02
C THR A 268 -17.29 0.46 -15.90
N GLU A 269 -18.32 0.77 -16.68
CA GLU A 269 -19.57 -0.02 -16.71
C GLU A 269 -19.36 -1.47 -17.16
N THR A 270 -18.34 -1.72 -17.98
CA THR A 270 -18.08 -3.04 -18.59
C THR A 270 -16.84 -3.75 -18.05
N GLY A 271 -16.12 -3.15 -17.10
CA GLY A 271 -14.89 -3.72 -16.54
C GLY A 271 -13.92 -2.63 -16.08
N TRP A 272 -12.70 -2.61 -16.65
CA TRP A 272 -11.64 -1.68 -16.31
C TRP A 272 -11.16 -0.91 -17.53
N SER A 273 -10.69 0.33 -17.34
CA SER A 273 -10.13 1.17 -18.42
C SER A 273 -8.80 0.61 -18.93
N SER A 274 -8.33 1.10 -20.06
CA SER A 274 -6.93 1.00 -20.45
C SER A 274 -6.04 1.61 -19.36
N PRO A 275 -4.79 1.12 -19.18
CA PRO A 275 -3.89 1.66 -18.17
C PRO A 275 -3.47 3.09 -18.52
N GLU A 276 -3.35 3.92 -17.49
CA GLU A 276 -2.82 5.28 -17.56
C GLU A 276 -1.58 5.34 -16.68
N LYS A 277 -0.40 5.58 -17.28
CA LYS A 277 0.87 5.66 -16.54
C LYS A 277 0.86 6.90 -15.63
N LEU A 278 1.33 6.73 -14.40
CA LEU A 278 1.54 7.83 -13.46
C LEU A 278 2.85 8.56 -13.81
N ASP A 279 2.80 9.89 -13.85
CA ASP A 279 4.00 10.72 -14.08
C ASP A 279 4.84 10.82 -12.80
N LEU A 280 5.52 9.73 -12.45
CA LEU A 280 6.48 9.67 -11.35
C LEU A 280 7.88 10.03 -11.86
N LYS A 281 8.63 10.81 -11.08
CA LYS A 281 9.90 11.40 -11.50
C LYS A 281 11.12 10.56 -11.05
N PHE A 282 11.07 9.25 -11.30
CA PHE A 282 12.17 8.34 -11.03
C PHE A 282 12.14 7.14 -11.97
N GLU A 283 13.27 6.47 -12.12
CA GLU A 283 13.41 5.17 -12.76
C GLU A 283 13.87 4.18 -11.69
N ASN A 284 13.15 3.07 -11.52
CA ASN A 284 13.53 2.00 -10.61
C ASN A 284 14.62 1.15 -11.28
N GLU A 285 15.74 0.93 -10.59
CA GLU A 285 16.84 0.10 -11.07
C GLU A 285 16.70 -1.39 -10.67
N SER A 286 15.69 -1.71 -9.83
CA SER A 286 15.36 -3.08 -9.42
C SER A 286 14.40 -3.75 -10.40
N ASP A 287 14.48 -5.08 -10.49
CA ASP A 287 13.51 -5.92 -11.22
C ASP A 287 12.20 -6.14 -10.41
N HIS A 288 12.18 -5.72 -9.14
CA HIS A 288 11.04 -5.88 -8.25
C HIS A 288 10.47 -4.53 -7.84
N PHE A 289 9.18 -4.36 -8.08
CA PHE A 289 8.44 -3.17 -7.68
C PHE A 289 7.19 -3.57 -6.89
N VAL A 290 7.10 -3.14 -5.66
CA VAL A 290 5.91 -3.34 -4.81
C VAL A 290 5.48 -1.99 -4.26
N ALA A 291 4.19 -1.71 -4.26
CA ALA A 291 3.66 -0.42 -3.82
C ALA A 291 2.37 -0.55 -3.02
N SER A 292 2.10 0.44 -2.20
CA SER A 292 0.86 0.63 -1.45
C SER A 292 0.35 2.04 -1.63
N LEU A 293 -0.94 2.16 -1.95
CA LEU A 293 -1.63 3.44 -2.05
C LEU A 293 -2.28 3.78 -0.69
N SER A 294 -2.08 5.01 -0.20
CA SER A 294 -2.79 5.49 0.99
C SER A 294 -4.31 5.51 0.78
N ALA A 295 -5.07 5.31 1.85
CA ALA A 295 -6.53 5.28 1.78
C ALA A 295 -7.17 6.60 1.29
N ASP A 296 -6.47 7.72 1.41
CA ASP A 296 -6.87 9.04 0.89
C ASP A 296 -6.41 9.29 -0.57
N GLY A 297 -5.66 8.35 -1.16
CA GLY A 297 -5.13 8.45 -2.52
C GLY A 297 -4.02 9.50 -2.71
N LYS A 298 -3.41 9.99 -1.62
CA LYS A 298 -2.43 11.09 -1.66
C LYS A 298 -0.98 10.69 -1.45
N ALA A 299 -0.73 9.45 -1.07
CA ALA A 299 0.62 8.91 -0.91
C ALA A 299 0.74 7.54 -1.57
N ILE A 300 1.84 7.29 -2.26
CA ILE A 300 2.24 5.97 -2.72
C ILE A 300 3.54 5.63 -2.00
N VAL A 301 3.50 4.61 -1.13
CA VAL A 301 4.70 4.03 -0.50
C VAL A 301 5.13 2.85 -1.36
N PHE A 302 6.40 2.78 -1.70
CA PHE A 302 6.89 1.75 -2.60
C PHE A 302 8.31 1.30 -2.26
N SER A 303 8.66 0.11 -2.71
CA SER A 303 9.97 -0.51 -2.62
C SER A 303 10.69 -0.29 -3.95
N ALA A 304 11.90 0.26 -3.93
CA ALA A 304 12.70 0.52 -5.13
C ALA A 304 14.20 0.63 -4.83
N MET A 305 15.02 0.40 -5.85
CA MET A 305 16.44 0.71 -5.83
C MET A 305 16.68 2.04 -6.53
N LEU A 306 16.99 3.08 -5.77
CA LEU A 306 17.16 4.44 -6.25
C LEU A 306 18.45 5.06 -5.69
N PRO A 307 19.06 6.04 -6.39
CA PRO A 307 20.07 6.89 -5.78
C PRO A 307 19.53 7.52 -4.49
N GLY A 308 20.05 7.11 -3.34
CA GLY A 308 19.58 7.52 -2.01
C GLY A 308 19.15 6.37 -1.11
N ASN A 309 19.22 5.13 -1.57
CA ASN A 309 19.16 3.95 -0.72
C ASN A 309 20.24 4.01 0.37
N VAL A 310 19.96 3.44 1.54
CA VAL A 310 20.89 3.41 2.70
C VAL A 310 22.22 2.76 2.34
N ALA A 311 22.22 1.77 1.48
CA ALA A 311 23.40 1.09 0.98
C ALA A 311 23.38 1.00 -0.56
N TYR A 312 23.08 2.13 -1.24
CA TYR A 312 22.98 2.17 -2.69
C TYR A 312 24.26 1.67 -3.38
N ASP A 313 24.12 0.60 -4.13
CA ASP A 313 25.12 0.07 -5.03
C ASP A 313 24.35 -0.55 -6.23
N PRO A 314 24.51 -0.05 -7.47
CA PRO A 314 23.78 -0.55 -8.64
C PRO A 314 24.08 -2.02 -9.00
N LYS A 315 25.01 -2.66 -8.28
CA LYS A 315 25.31 -4.09 -8.38
C LYS A 315 24.60 -4.92 -7.31
N ARG A 316 23.87 -4.29 -6.40
CA ARG A 316 23.02 -4.94 -5.42
C ARG A 316 21.58 -4.73 -5.83
N ASN A 317 20.76 -5.73 -5.71
CA ASN A 317 19.32 -5.65 -5.97
C ASN A 317 18.54 -5.47 -4.65
N GLU A 318 19.07 -4.62 -3.75
CA GLU A 318 18.48 -4.38 -2.43
C GLU A 318 17.61 -3.13 -2.49
N ASN A 319 16.34 -3.28 -2.23
CA ASN A 319 15.38 -2.19 -2.26
C ASN A 319 15.28 -1.47 -0.91
N ASP A 320 15.09 -0.15 -0.96
CA ASP A 320 14.64 0.67 0.16
C ASP A 320 13.17 1.08 -0.03
N LEU A 321 12.50 1.48 1.07
CA LEU A 321 11.16 2.06 1.01
C LEU A 321 11.21 3.57 0.81
N PHE A 322 10.38 4.02 -0.14
CA PHE A 322 10.19 5.43 -0.49
C PHE A 322 8.72 5.81 -0.47
N VAL A 323 8.44 7.11 -0.50
CA VAL A 323 7.10 7.64 -0.70
C VAL A 323 7.09 8.76 -1.74
N CYS A 324 6.09 8.78 -2.62
CA CYS A 324 5.71 9.93 -3.42
C CYS A 324 4.39 10.49 -2.91
N LEU A 325 4.29 11.82 -2.83
CA LEU A 325 3.13 12.55 -2.33
C LEU A 325 2.43 13.30 -3.47
N LYS A 326 1.11 13.15 -3.55
CA LYS A 326 0.28 13.91 -4.50
C LYS A 326 0.18 15.37 -4.04
N GLN A 327 0.59 16.30 -4.90
CA GLN A 327 0.59 17.74 -4.65
C GLN A 327 -0.77 18.36 -4.97
N GLU A 328 -0.98 19.62 -4.56
CA GLU A 328 -2.24 20.35 -4.82
C GLU A 328 -2.53 20.54 -6.31
N ASP A 329 -1.50 20.59 -7.17
CA ASP A 329 -1.62 20.65 -8.63
C ASP A 329 -1.92 19.28 -9.28
N GLY A 330 -2.08 18.23 -8.47
CA GLY A 330 -2.38 16.86 -8.91
C GLY A 330 -1.15 16.04 -9.32
N LYS A 331 0.06 16.63 -9.34
CA LYS A 331 1.30 15.93 -9.66
C LYS A 331 1.86 15.20 -8.47
N TRP A 332 2.73 14.22 -8.73
CA TRP A 332 3.45 13.50 -7.70
C TRP A 332 4.79 14.18 -7.38
N SER A 333 5.19 14.16 -6.11
CA SER A 333 6.50 14.64 -5.68
C SER A 333 7.62 13.73 -6.20
N ALA A 334 8.87 14.19 -6.12
CA ALA A 334 10.02 13.30 -6.16
C ALA A 334 9.96 12.29 -5.00
N PRO A 335 10.59 11.10 -5.15
CA PRO A 335 10.68 10.10 -4.08
C PRO A 335 11.34 10.65 -2.82
N ILE A 336 10.77 10.33 -1.66
CA ILE A 336 11.32 10.64 -0.34
C ILE A 336 11.68 9.30 0.29
N ASN A 337 12.97 9.06 0.61
CA ASN A 337 13.42 7.89 1.35
C ASN A 337 12.85 7.94 2.78
N LEU A 338 12.29 6.82 3.28
CA LEU A 338 11.67 6.77 4.62
C LEU A 338 12.69 6.84 5.77
N GLY A 339 13.98 6.85 5.45
CA GLY A 339 15.07 7.06 6.40
C GLY A 339 15.58 5.77 7.06
N SER A 340 16.75 5.86 7.69
CA SER A 340 17.50 4.73 8.26
C SER A 340 16.82 4.05 9.46
N ASN A 341 15.73 4.60 9.99
CA ASN A 341 14.91 3.90 10.97
C ASN A 341 14.05 2.79 10.33
N ILE A 342 13.72 2.96 9.05
CA ILE A 342 12.97 2.00 8.22
C ILE A 342 13.93 1.20 7.34
N ASN A 343 14.76 1.88 6.57
CA ASN A 343 15.65 1.29 5.59
C ASN A 343 16.98 0.87 6.22
N THR A 344 17.49 -0.27 5.79
CA THR A 344 18.71 -0.87 6.31
C THR A 344 19.72 -1.16 5.20
N VAL A 345 20.74 -1.94 5.49
CA VAL A 345 21.68 -2.47 4.46
C VAL A 345 21.13 -3.72 3.76
N GLY A 346 20.08 -4.32 4.27
CA GLY A 346 19.32 -5.40 3.62
C GLY A 346 18.18 -4.84 2.80
N GLU A 347 17.33 -5.73 2.31
CA GLU A 347 16.17 -5.38 1.50
C GLU A 347 14.96 -5.04 2.38
N GLU A 348 14.30 -3.93 2.06
CA GLU A 348 12.99 -3.57 2.55
C GLU A 348 11.97 -3.61 1.43
N THR A 349 10.93 -4.46 1.56
CA THR A 349 9.93 -4.68 0.50
C THR A 349 8.50 -4.79 1.04
N SER A 350 7.55 -5.00 0.13
CA SER A 350 6.13 -5.27 0.42
C SER A 350 5.49 -4.28 1.40
N PRO A 351 5.64 -2.96 1.18
CA PRO A 351 5.05 -1.96 2.06
C PRO A 351 3.53 -2.01 1.98
N PHE A 352 2.86 -1.90 3.13
CA PHE A 352 1.42 -1.69 3.23
C PHE A 352 1.13 -0.58 4.24
N LEU A 353 0.61 0.54 3.76
CA LEU A 353 0.14 1.64 4.60
C LEU A 353 -1.31 1.38 5.00
N ALA A 354 -1.56 1.19 6.28
CA ALA A 354 -2.89 0.92 6.80
C ALA A 354 -3.86 2.11 6.57
N ALA A 355 -5.15 1.83 6.68
CA ALA A 355 -6.22 2.79 6.43
C ALA A 355 -6.17 4.05 7.34
N ASP A 356 -5.45 3.99 8.46
CA ASP A 356 -5.21 5.14 9.34
C ASP A 356 -4.19 6.17 8.80
N GLY A 357 -3.51 5.84 7.68
CA GLY A 357 -2.46 6.66 7.06
C GLY A 357 -1.20 6.85 7.91
N LYS A 358 -1.03 6.06 8.97
CA LYS A 358 0.09 6.16 9.92
C LYS A 358 0.82 4.86 10.15
N THR A 359 0.11 3.74 10.25
CA THR A 359 0.70 2.43 10.49
C THR A 359 1.21 1.85 9.18
N LEU A 360 2.51 1.59 9.10
CA LEU A 360 3.18 0.93 7.98
C LEU A 360 3.58 -0.48 8.38
N TYR A 361 3.22 -1.45 7.56
CA TYR A 361 3.74 -2.81 7.58
C TYR A 361 4.69 -2.99 6.40
N PHE A 362 5.75 -3.75 6.59
CA PHE A 362 6.74 -4.03 5.53
C PHE A 362 7.52 -5.27 5.84
N ALA A 363 8.13 -5.90 4.85
CA ALA A 363 9.04 -7.01 5.01
C ALA A 363 10.49 -6.51 4.96
N SER A 364 11.38 -7.14 5.75
CA SER A 364 12.80 -6.81 5.78
C SER A 364 13.64 -8.02 6.17
N ASN A 365 14.80 -8.19 5.52
CA ASN A 365 15.84 -9.12 5.91
C ASN A 365 17.07 -8.44 6.53
N GLY A 366 17.04 -7.12 6.70
CA GLY A 366 18.12 -6.32 7.28
C GLY A 366 17.99 -6.09 8.79
N ARG A 367 17.15 -6.88 9.51
CA ARG A 367 16.85 -6.73 10.94
C ARG A 367 16.83 -8.05 11.67
N PRO A 368 17.02 -8.04 13.02
CA PRO A 368 16.82 -9.26 13.83
C PRO A 368 15.42 -9.85 13.60
N GLY A 369 15.37 -11.11 13.17
CA GLY A 369 14.16 -11.80 12.81
C GLY A 369 14.25 -13.31 12.92
N TYR A 370 13.31 -14.01 12.30
CA TYR A 370 13.17 -15.47 12.36
C TYR A 370 13.78 -16.16 11.12
N GLY A 371 13.85 -15.46 10.00
CA GLY A 371 14.30 -16.09 8.75
C GLY A 371 14.77 -15.12 7.69
N ASP A 372 14.34 -15.37 6.46
CA ASP A 372 14.65 -14.59 5.27
C ASP A 372 14.00 -13.19 5.37
N GLN A 373 12.84 -13.01 4.80
CA GLN A 373 12.07 -11.78 4.96
C GLN A 373 11.10 -11.95 6.12
N ASP A 374 11.15 -11.04 7.09
CA ASP A 374 10.20 -10.97 8.19
C ASP A 374 9.33 -9.72 8.08
N ILE A 375 8.07 -9.84 8.49
CA ILE A 375 7.11 -8.73 8.50
C ILE A 375 7.26 -7.93 9.79
N PHE A 376 7.43 -6.61 9.62
CA PHE A 376 7.52 -5.62 10.69
C PHE A 376 6.38 -4.63 10.63
N SER A 377 6.12 -3.94 11.74
CA SER A 377 5.23 -2.79 11.78
C SER A 377 5.88 -1.59 12.46
N THR A 378 5.49 -0.38 12.02
CA THR A 378 5.93 0.89 12.58
C THR A 378 4.82 1.93 12.44
N THR A 379 4.93 3.05 13.16
CA THR A 379 3.96 4.14 13.10
C THR A 379 4.65 5.45 12.73
N ARG A 380 4.11 6.16 11.75
CA ARG A 380 4.55 7.48 11.33
C ARG A 380 4.28 8.51 12.43
N LEU A 381 5.28 9.32 12.77
CA LEU A 381 5.22 10.28 13.88
C LEU A 381 4.82 11.69 13.42
N ASP A 382 5.18 12.08 12.19
CA ASP A 382 4.89 13.39 11.61
C ASP A 382 4.66 13.34 10.09
N ASP A 383 4.43 14.50 9.49
CA ASP A 383 4.15 14.61 8.05
C ASP A 383 5.40 14.71 7.17
N SER A 384 6.61 14.59 7.74
CA SER A 384 7.85 14.54 6.96
C SER A 384 8.07 13.22 6.21
N TRP A 385 7.40 12.14 6.66
CA TRP A 385 7.60 10.76 6.21
C TRP A 385 8.98 10.16 6.53
N MET A 386 9.82 10.90 7.25
CA MET A 386 11.16 10.46 7.67
C MET A 386 11.23 10.08 9.15
N SER A 387 10.16 10.33 9.90
CA SER A 387 10.09 10.13 11.35
C SER A 387 9.09 9.02 11.69
N TRP A 388 9.61 7.89 12.19
CA TRP A 388 8.87 6.67 12.47
C TRP A 388 9.24 6.11 13.85
N THR A 389 8.32 5.38 14.48
CA THR A 389 8.69 4.57 15.65
C THR A 389 9.66 3.48 15.26
N ALA A 390 10.47 2.99 16.22
CA ALA A 390 11.33 1.85 15.91
C ALA A 390 10.47 0.63 15.53
N PRO A 391 10.74 -0.01 14.36
CA PRO A 391 9.97 -1.14 13.88
C PRO A 391 9.94 -2.30 14.89
N VAL A 392 8.81 -3.00 14.95
CA VAL A 392 8.61 -4.21 15.77
C VAL A 392 8.28 -5.38 14.85
N ASN A 393 8.92 -6.52 15.10
CA ASN A 393 8.65 -7.78 14.40
C ASN A 393 7.29 -8.34 14.82
N LEU A 394 6.49 -8.81 13.89
CA LEU A 394 5.13 -9.31 14.16
C LEU A 394 5.10 -10.69 14.83
N GLY A 395 6.27 -11.32 15.00
CA GLY A 395 6.46 -12.51 15.81
C GLY A 395 6.25 -13.85 15.08
N PRO A 396 6.51 -14.98 15.78
CA PRO A 396 6.66 -16.29 15.16
C PRO A 396 5.34 -16.94 14.71
N GLN A 397 4.20 -16.28 14.94
CA GLN A 397 2.91 -16.74 14.40
C GLN A 397 2.65 -16.22 12.97
N ILE A 398 3.41 -15.21 12.54
CA ILE A 398 3.37 -14.60 11.22
C ILE A 398 4.66 -14.94 10.49
N ASN A 399 5.79 -14.62 11.10
CA ASN A 399 7.13 -14.80 10.55
C ASN A 399 7.66 -16.22 10.77
N SER A 400 8.32 -16.77 9.77
CA SER A 400 8.89 -18.11 9.73
C SER A 400 10.40 -18.04 9.40
N VAL A 401 11.01 -19.19 9.16
CA VAL A 401 12.40 -19.25 8.66
C VAL A 401 12.53 -19.01 7.16
N ARG A 402 11.41 -18.78 6.47
CA ARG A 402 11.32 -18.55 5.04
C ARG A 402 10.89 -17.12 4.75
N PHE A 403 10.58 -16.86 3.49
CA PHE A 403 10.05 -15.59 3.03
C PHE A 403 8.60 -15.39 3.52
N ASP A 404 8.37 -14.36 4.33
CA ASP A 404 7.06 -13.91 4.80
C ASP A 404 6.87 -12.43 4.42
N ALA A 405 5.85 -12.11 3.62
CA ALA A 405 5.67 -10.77 3.04
C ALA A 405 4.21 -10.45 2.68
N TYR A 406 3.98 -9.33 2.01
CA TYR A 406 2.69 -8.89 1.46
C TYR A 406 1.57 -8.79 2.50
N TYR A 407 1.86 -8.19 3.64
CA TYR A 407 0.91 -8.05 4.74
C TYR A 407 -0.13 -6.96 4.45
N THR A 408 -1.40 -7.27 4.55
CA THR A 408 -2.50 -6.34 4.26
C THR A 408 -3.62 -6.44 5.31
N VAL A 409 -4.27 -5.31 5.62
CA VAL A 409 -5.27 -5.20 6.69
C VAL A 409 -6.44 -4.34 6.22
N PRO A 410 -7.71 -4.82 6.31
CA PRO A 410 -8.87 -3.98 6.02
C PRO A 410 -9.05 -2.87 7.07
N ALA A 411 -9.85 -1.86 6.79
CA ALA A 411 -10.08 -0.73 7.70
C ALA A 411 -10.63 -1.14 9.08
N SER A 412 -11.31 -2.29 9.17
CA SER A 412 -11.77 -2.84 10.46
C SER A 412 -10.64 -3.24 11.40
N GLY A 413 -9.47 -3.56 10.85
CA GLY A 413 -8.33 -4.06 11.63
C GLY A 413 -8.60 -5.39 12.35
N GLU A 414 -9.61 -6.17 11.93
CA GLU A 414 -9.96 -7.41 12.62
C GLU A 414 -9.05 -8.58 12.24
N TYR A 415 -8.71 -8.68 10.97
CA TYR A 415 -7.82 -9.69 10.41
C TYR A 415 -6.73 -9.03 9.57
N ALA A 416 -5.59 -9.71 9.47
CA ALA A 416 -4.59 -9.44 8.45
C ALA A 416 -4.47 -10.63 7.52
N TYR A 417 -4.00 -10.36 6.30
CA TYR A 417 -3.74 -11.35 5.26
C TYR A 417 -2.29 -11.19 4.80
N PHE A 418 -1.60 -12.28 4.54
CA PHE A 418 -0.18 -12.27 4.16
C PHE A 418 0.23 -13.57 3.47
N VAL A 419 1.39 -13.59 2.86
CA VAL A 419 1.98 -14.75 2.22
C VAL A 419 2.95 -15.45 3.17
N SER A 420 2.94 -16.77 3.20
CA SER A 420 3.96 -17.58 3.85
C SER A 420 4.17 -18.90 3.10
N TYR A 421 5.42 -19.33 3.06
CA TYR A 421 5.81 -20.66 2.53
C TYR A 421 5.77 -21.76 3.59
N ASP A 422 5.43 -21.43 4.84
CA ASP A 422 5.37 -22.38 5.95
C ASP A 422 3.96 -22.95 6.10
N GLN A 423 3.85 -24.28 6.13
CA GLN A 423 2.58 -25.02 6.27
C GLN A 423 1.57 -24.75 5.14
N GLY A 424 2.06 -24.52 3.91
CA GLY A 424 1.24 -24.24 2.74
C GLY A 424 0.41 -25.43 2.26
N TYR A 425 -0.65 -25.12 1.48
CA TYR A 425 -1.44 -26.08 0.69
C TYR A 425 -0.75 -26.38 -0.65
N GLY A 426 -0.16 -25.33 -1.26
CA GLY A 426 0.67 -25.39 -2.46
C GLY A 426 2.14 -25.06 -2.17
N LYS A 427 2.69 -24.11 -2.92
CA LYS A 427 4.02 -23.53 -2.72
C LYS A 427 3.93 -22.37 -1.72
N ALA A 428 3.78 -21.13 -2.20
CA ALA A 428 3.42 -19.99 -1.37
C ALA A 428 1.89 -19.91 -1.25
N ASP A 429 1.39 -19.71 -0.05
CA ASP A 429 -0.04 -19.63 0.22
C ASP A 429 -0.40 -18.32 0.95
N ILE A 430 -1.66 -17.91 0.78
CA ILE A 430 -2.22 -16.80 1.52
C ILE A 430 -2.82 -17.32 2.83
N PHE A 431 -2.40 -16.67 3.91
CA PHE A 431 -2.88 -16.90 5.28
C PHE A 431 -3.65 -15.68 5.78
N LYS A 432 -4.47 -15.90 6.79
CA LYS A 432 -5.03 -14.84 7.62
C LYS A 432 -4.67 -15.05 9.09
N ILE A 433 -4.65 -13.95 9.84
CA ILE A 433 -4.51 -13.97 11.30
C ILE A 433 -5.43 -12.94 11.94
N ARG A 434 -6.08 -13.31 13.03
CA ARG A 434 -6.90 -12.35 13.78
C ARG A 434 -6.01 -11.42 14.59
N LEU A 435 -6.21 -10.10 14.45
CA LEU A 435 -5.42 -9.10 15.15
C LEU A 435 -5.95 -8.86 16.57
N THR A 436 -5.05 -8.81 17.54
CA THR A 436 -5.35 -8.35 18.90
C THR A 436 -5.45 -6.82 18.92
N LYS A 437 -6.02 -6.25 19.97
CA LYS A 437 -6.13 -4.79 20.11
C LYS A 437 -4.76 -4.08 20.04
N GLY A 438 -3.70 -4.71 20.54
CA GLY A 438 -2.34 -4.16 20.54
C GLY A 438 -1.65 -4.15 19.18
N ASN A 439 -2.14 -4.95 18.23
CA ASN A 439 -1.55 -5.12 16.89
C ASN A 439 -2.41 -4.52 15.77
N ARG A 440 -3.52 -3.87 16.11
CA ARG A 440 -4.38 -3.21 15.12
C ARG A 440 -3.85 -1.83 14.76
N PRO A 441 -4.02 -1.39 13.50
CA PRO A 441 -3.90 0.01 13.15
C PRO A 441 -4.83 0.88 13.98
N LEU A 442 -4.62 2.20 13.96
CA LEU A 442 -5.53 3.14 14.61
C LEU A 442 -6.93 3.02 14.00
N ALA A 443 -7.95 3.09 14.87
CA ALA A 443 -9.33 2.98 14.40
C ALA A 443 -9.72 4.16 13.50
N VAL A 444 -10.52 3.85 12.48
CA VAL A 444 -11.01 4.81 11.47
C VAL A 444 -12.51 4.62 11.23
N THR A 445 -13.13 5.59 10.55
CA THR A 445 -14.50 5.47 10.05
C THR A 445 -14.49 5.16 8.58
N LEU A 446 -15.17 4.09 8.16
CA LEU A 446 -15.46 3.79 6.76
C LEU A 446 -16.80 4.41 6.37
N VAL A 447 -16.78 5.44 5.54
CA VAL A 447 -17.98 6.08 4.99
C VAL A 447 -18.32 5.39 3.68
N LYS A 448 -19.54 4.87 3.57
CA LYS A 448 -20.08 4.18 2.39
C LYS A 448 -21.33 4.86 1.90
N GLY A 449 -21.59 4.83 0.62
CA GLY A 449 -22.82 5.38 0.07
C GLY A 449 -23.00 5.09 -1.41
N LYS A 450 -24.04 5.70 -1.97
CA LYS A 450 -24.28 5.69 -3.41
C LYS A 450 -24.44 7.11 -3.92
N VAL A 451 -23.94 7.39 -5.11
CA VAL A 451 -24.27 8.58 -5.86
C VAL A 451 -25.40 8.24 -6.82
N LEU A 452 -26.51 8.93 -6.66
CA LEU A 452 -27.75 8.66 -7.41
C LEU A 452 -28.29 9.93 -8.07
N ASN A 453 -28.88 9.75 -9.24
CA ASN A 453 -29.69 10.78 -9.89
C ASN A 453 -30.98 11.02 -9.11
N LYS A 454 -31.20 12.22 -8.59
CA LYS A 454 -32.37 12.58 -7.77
C LYS A 454 -33.70 12.37 -8.50
N LYS A 455 -33.71 12.48 -9.83
CA LYS A 455 -34.92 12.39 -10.66
C LYS A 455 -35.43 10.95 -10.83
N ASN A 456 -34.53 9.98 -10.98
CA ASN A 456 -34.89 8.62 -11.37
C ASN A 456 -34.23 7.53 -10.53
N ASN A 457 -33.44 7.91 -9.50
CA ASN A 457 -32.65 7.02 -8.63
C ASN A 457 -31.63 6.11 -9.37
N GLN A 458 -31.28 6.46 -10.61
CA GLN A 458 -30.25 5.71 -11.33
C GLN A 458 -28.85 5.99 -10.72
N PRO A 459 -27.96 5.00 -10.68
CA PRO A 459 -26.58 5.17 -10.22
C PRO A 459 -25.81 6.14 -11.13
N LEU A 460 -24.86 6.85 -10.55
CA LEU A 460 -24.02 7.82 -11.26
C LEU A 460 -22.55 7.55 -10.99
N ALA A 461 -21.74 7.55 -12.06
CA ALA A 461 -20.30 7.70 -11.95
C ALA A 461 -19.97 9.17 -11.64
N ALA A 462 -19.39 9.45 -10.48
CA ALA A 462 -19.05 10.79 -10.01
C ALA A 462 -17.72 10.78 -9.24
N ALA A 463 -17.02 11.91 -9.23
CA ALA A 463 -15.93 12.15 -8.31
C ALA A 463 -16.49 12.75 -6.99
N ILE A 464 -16.01 12.27 -5.87
CA ILE A 464 -16.47 12.70 -4.54
C ILE A 464 -15.24 13.19 -3.76
N HIS A 465 -15.27 14.47 -3.36
CA HIS A 465 -14.20 15.12 -2.59
C HIS A 465 -14.66 15.33 -1.15
N PHE A 466 -13.74 15.15 -0.23
CA PHE A 466 -13.97 15.33 1.20
C PHE A 466 -13.04 16.41 1.75
N GLU A 467 -13.62 17.43 2.37
CA GLU A 467 -12.91 18.56 2.97
C GLU A 467 -13.08 18.55 4.48
N ASN A 468 -11.99 18.70 5.22
CA ASN A 468 -12.04 18.95 6.65
C ASN A 468 -12.51 20.39 6.89
N LEU A 469 -13.71 20.57 7.42
CA LEU A 469 -14.33 21.90 7.58
C LEU A 469 -13.60 22.82 8.57
N ARG A 470 -12.82 22.26 9.49
CA ARG A 470 -12.01 23.04 10.44
C ARG A 470 -10.74 23.59 9.81
N THR A 471 -10.02 22.75 9.06
CA THR A 471 -8.72 23.12 8.47
C THR A 471 -8.81 23.62 7.03
N LYS A 472 -9.98 23.48 6.39
CA LYS A 472 -10.22 23.80 4.97
C LYS A 472 -9.33 23.02 4.00
N LYS A 473 -8.77 21.90 4.46
CA LYS A 473 -7.93 21.02 3.63
C LYS A 473 -8.77 19.91 3.04
N ASP A 474 -8.52 19.61 1.78
CA ASP A 474 -8.97 18.38 1.15
C ASP A 474 -8.33 17.18 1.87
N VAL A 475 -9.13 16.18 2.23
CA VAL A 475 -8.69 15.00 2.98
C VAL A 475 -8.81 13.70 2.19
N GLY A 476 -9.28 13.75 0.96
CA GLY A 476 -9.32 12.60 0.07
C GLY A 476 -10.39 12.70 -1.01
N GLU A 477 -10.23 11.85 -1.99
CA GLU A 477 -11.13 11.70 -3.13
C GLU A 477 -11.58 10.24 -3.23
N ALA A 478 -12.86 10.03 -3.57
CA ALA A 478 -13.41 8.73 -3.93
C ALA A 478 -14.10 8.83 -5.29
N ARG A 479 -14.21 7.72 -5.99
CA ARG A 479 -15.02 7.57 -7.21
C ARG A 479 -16.18 6.65 -6.92
N SER A 480 -17.36 6.94 -7.46
CA SER A 480 -18.46 5.99 -7.41
C SER A 480 -18.39 5.01 -8.58
N ASP A 481 -18.71 3.74 -8.29
CA ASP A 481 -18.82 2.68 -9.28
C ASP A 481 -19.83 3.07 -10.37
N PRO A 482 -19.47 3.05 -11.65
CA PRO A 482 -20.34 3.50 -12.73
C PRO A 482 -21.66 2.72 -12.87
N LYS A 483 -21.66 1.44 -12.44
CA LYS A 483 -22.79 0.53 -12.57
C LYS A 483 -23.72 0.55 -11.36
N THR A 484 -23.14 0.67 -10.15
CA THR A 484 -23.91 0.57 -8.88
C THR A 484 -24.06 1.90 -8.17
N GLY A 485 -23.26 2.91 -8.54
CA GLY A 485 -23.15 4.20 -7.86
C GLY A 485 -22.42 4.14 -6.53
N GLU A 486 -21.98 2.97 -6.09
CA GLU A 486 -21.36 2.77 -4.77
C GLU A 486 -20.01 3.46 -4.67
N PHE A 487 -19.76 4.07 -3.54
CA PHE A 487 -18.47 4.63 -3.16
C PHE A 487 -18.17 4.35 -1.69
N GLN A 488 -16.91 4.40 -1.35
CA GLN A 488 -16.45 4.38 0.04
C GLN A 488 -15.17 5.19 0.21
N ILE A 489 -14.93 5.67 1.41
CA ILE A 489 -13.72 6.37 1.82
C ILE A 489 -13.46 6.15 3.31
N VAL A 490 -12.19 6.21 3.69
CA VAL A 490 -11.76 6.16 5.09
C VAL A 490 -11.50 7.56 5.61
N LEU A 491 -12.09 7.89 6.75
CA LEU A 491 -11.92 9.20 7.38
C LEU A 491 -11.59 9.06 8.88
N PRO A 492 -10.73 9.92 9.43
CA PRO A 492 -10.47 10.02 10.87
C PRO A 492 -11.72 10.40 11.68
N PHE A 493 -11.72 10.02 12.95
CA PHE A 493 -12.76 10.42 13.92
C PHE A 493 -12.63 11.87 14.38
N GLY A 494 -13.74 12.39 14.97
CA GLY A 494 -13.75 13.66 15.67
C GLY A 494 -13.63 14.89 14.76
N VAL A 495 -13.96 14.73 13.48
CA VAL A 495 -13.86 15.77 12.47
C VAL A 495 -15.18 15.91 11.73
N ASN A 496 -15.52 17.13 11.37
CA ASN A 496 -16.66 17.45 10.52
C ASN A 496 -16.17 17.67 9.10
N TYR A 497 -16.84 17.03 8.15
CA TYR A 497 -16.46 17.04 6.74
C TYR A 497 -17.52 17.67 5.86
N GLY A 498 -17.07 18.46 4.87
CA GLY A 498 -17.83 18.79 3.70
C GLY A 498 -17.65 17.69 2.65
N VAL A 499 -18.74 17.17 2.09
CA VAL A 499 -18.73 16.16 1.05
C VAL A 499 -19.26 16.75 -0.23
N ARG A 500 -18.46 16.72 -1.31
CA ARG A 500 -18.83 17.27 -2.61
C ARG A 500 -18.77 16.20 -3.69
N ALA A 501 -19.91 15.89 -4.32
CA ALA A 501 -19.94 15.05 -5.52
C ALA A 501 -20.05 15.91 -6.79
N THR A 502 -19.24 15.58 -7.79
CA THR A 502 -19.19 16.28 -9.09
C THR A 502 -19.33 15.32 -10.26
N LYS A 503 -20.13 15.71 -11.25
CA LYS A 503 -20.32 15.01 -12.52
C LYS A 503 -20.78 16.02 -13.57
N SER A 504 -20.33 15.88 -14.83
CA SER A 504 -20.83 16.69 -15.95
C SER A 504 -22.34 16.53 -16.09
N ASP A 505 -23.03 17.61 -16.48
CA ASP A 505 -24.49 17.71 -16.63
C ASP A 505 -25.30 17.53 -15.32
N PHE A 506 -24.65 17.54 -14.15
CA PHE A 506 -25.30 17.50 -12.84
C PHE A 506 -24.86 18.68 -11.98
N TYR A 507 -25.79 19.19 -11.18
CA TYR A 507 -25.46 20.16 -10.13
C TYR A 507 -24.68 19.47 -9.00
N SER A 508 -23.54 20.03 -8.64
CA SER A 508 -22.68 19.47 -7.58
C SER A 508 -23.42 19.45 -6.25
N VAL A 509 -23.49 18.27 -5.66
CA VAL A 509 -24.06 18.08 -4.31
C VAL A 509 -23.04 18.45 -3.28
N HIS A 510 -23.48 19.15 -2.23
CA HIS A 510 -22.70 19.44 -1.04
C HIS A 510 -23.49 19.00 0.19
N GLU A 511 -22.87 18.10 0.94
CA GLU A 511 -23.46 17.52 2.13
C GLU A 511 -22.50 17.73 3.32
N TYR A 512 -23.07 17.75 4.49
CA TYR A 512 -22.36 17.78 5.75
C TYR A 512 -22.28 16.36 6.33
N LEU A 513 -21.11 15.99 6.83
CA LEU A 513 -20.87 14.72 7.48
C LEU A 513 -20.17 14.97 8.82
N GLU A 514 -20.86 14.67 9.89
CA GLU A 514 -20.32 14.70 11.25
C GLU A 514 -19.83 13.31 11.65
N LEU A 515 -18.56 13.22 12.02
CA LEU A 515 -17.97 12.01 12.57
C LEU A 515 -17.56 12.27 14.03
N PRO A 516 -18.41 11.89 15.02
CA PRO A 516 -18.09 12.10 16.41
C PRO A 516 -16.81 11.33 16.81
N ALA A 517 -16.15 11.80 17.88
CA ALA A 517 -14.97 11.15 18.43
C ALA A 517 -15.22 9.66 18.74
N GLY A 518 -14.20 8.84 18.60
CA GLY A 518 -14.26 7.40 18.84
C GLY A 518 -12.87 6.76 18.77
N ASP A 519 -12.78 5.53 19.25
CA ASP A 519 -11.57 4.70 19.30
C ASP A 519 -11.77 3.29 18.73
N GLN A 520 -12.93 3.05 18.09
CA GLN A 520 -13.28 1.78 17.47
C GLN A 520 -13.74 2.00 16.04
N TYR A 521 -13.38 1.08 15.16
CA TYR A 521 -13.86 1.07 13.78
C TYR A 521 -15.39 1.15 13.72
N ARG A 522 -15.90 1.92 12.78
CA ARG A 522 -17.33 1.98 12.46
C ARG A 522 -17.57 2.26 10.98
N GLU A 523 -18.75 1.87 10.53
CA GLU A 523 -19.26 2.21 9.20
C GLU A 523 -20.36 3.26 9.28
N VAL A 524 -20.32 4.24 8.39
CA VAL A 524 -21.34 5.28 8.26
C VAL A 524 -21.89 5.25 6.83
N LYS A 525 -23.21 5.26 6.67
CA LYS A 525 -23.86 5.30 5.36
C LYS A 525 -24.29 6.73 5.01
N LYS A 526 -23.90 7.22 3.82
CA LYS A 526 -24.24 8.54 3.30
C LYS A 526 -24.47 8.47 1.78
N ASN A 527 -25.72 8.52 1.35
CA ASN A 527 -26.04 8.63 -0.09
C ASN A 527 -25.99 10.09 -0.54
N LEU A 528 -25.57 10.32 -1.78
CA LEU A 528 -25.49 11.64 -2.43
C LEU A 528 -26.46 11.68 -3.61
N MET A 529 -27.41 12.61 -3.56
CA MET A 529 -28.48 12.75 -4.57
C MET A 529 -28.17 13.92 -5.49
N MET A 530 -27.70 13.66 -6.71
CA MET A 530 -27.35 14.70 -7.68
C MET A 530 -28.54 15.10 -8.54
N VAL A 531 -28.73 16.40 -8.72
CA VAL A 531 -29.80 16.94 -9.55
C VAL A 531 -29.28 17.15 -10.98
N PRO A 532 -29.96 16.60 -12.01
CA PRO A 532 -29.53 16.83 -13.39
C PRO A 532 -29.75 18.32 -13.81
N ILE A 533 -28.84 18.83 -14.61
CA ILE A 533 -28.97 20.18 -15.20
C ILE A 533 -29.91 20.09 -16.41
N GLU A 534 -31.22 20.09 -16.15
CA GLU A 534 -32.28 19.99 -17.15
C GLU A 534 -33.30 21.14 -17.00
N VAL A 535 -33.94 21.54 -18.10
CA VAL A 535 -34.98 22.57 -18.06
C VAL A 535 -36.15 22.09 -17.18
N GLY A 536 -36.59 22.94 -16.26
CA GLY A 536 -37.66 22.67 -15.30
C GLY A 536 -37.19 22.09 -13.97
N GLU A 537 -35.94 21.67 -13.86
CA GLU A 537 -35.39 21.18 -12.57
C GLU A 537 -35.15 22.33 -11.59
N THR A 538 -35.59 22.12 -10.33
CA THR A 538 -35.44 23.08 -9.22
C THR A 538 -34.30 22.64 -8.32
N ILE A 539 -33.36 23.53 -8.08
CA ILE A 539 -32.18 23.29 -7.26
C ILE A 539 -32.19 24.24 -6.06
N LYS A 540 -32.19 23.68 -4.85
CA LYS A 540 -32.10 24.44 -3.63
C LYS A 540 -30.66 24.86 -3.35
N LEU A 541 -30.45 26.13 -3.04
CA LEU A 541 -29.17 26.66 -2.54
C LEU A 541 -29.11 26.45 -1.02
N ASN A 542 -28.45 25.38 -0.59
CA ASN A 542 -28.50 24.93 0.82
C ASN A 542 -27.79 25.86 1.80
N ASN A 543 -26.78 26.62 1.35
CA ASN A 543 -25.90 27.43 2.20
C ASN A 543 -25.99 28.92 1.87
N VAL A 544 -27.18 29.42 1.51
CA VAL A 544 -27.43 30.85 1.31
C VAL A 544 -28.17 31.41 2.52
N PHE A 545 -27.47 32.20 3.32
CA PHE A 545 -27.94 32.77 4.56
C PHE A 545 -28.09 34.30 4.48
N PHE A 546 -29.13 34.83 5.11
CA PHE A 546 -29.37 36.27 5.22
C PHE A 546 -29.39 36.70 6.68
N GLU A 547 -29.13 37.97 6.91
CA GLU A 547 -29.39 38.57 8.21
C GLU A 547 -30.89 38.49 8.55
N ALA A 548 -31.19 38.37 9.85
CA ALA A 548 -32.57 38.18 10.33
C ALA A 548 -33.49 39.32 9.86
N GLY A 549 -34.55 38.98 9.15
CA GLY A 549 -35.51 39.95 8.62
C GLY A 549 -35.02 40.87 7.48
N LEU A 550 -33.79 40.65 6.98
CA LEU A 550 -33.16 41.48 5.96
C LEU A 550 -32.85 40.67 4.67
N ALA A 551 -32.54 41.39 3.60
CA ALA A 551 -32.03 40.85 2.35
C ALA A 551 -30.50 41.04 2.21
N VAL A 552 -29.78 41.06 3.35
CA VAL A 552 -28.33 41.20 3.39
C VAL A 552 -27.72 39.79 3.53
N LEU A 553 -26.89 39.39 2.54
CA LEU A 553 -26.20 38.12 2.57
C LEU A 553 -25.15 38.07 3.68
N ARG A 554 -25.05 36.94 4.35
CA ARG A 554 -23.94 36.66 5.25
C ARG A 554 -22.74 36.17 4.50
N ALA A 555 -21.53 36.41 5.03
CA ALA A 555 -20.27 36.01 4.39
C ALA A 555 -20.20 34.48 4.10
N GLU A 556 -20.82 33.68 4.95
CA GLU A 556 -20.90 32.22 4.81
C GLU A 556 -21.66 31.75 3.56
N SER A 557 -22.40 32.66 2.90
CA SER A 557 -23.14 32.36 1.67
C SER A 557 -22.26 32.39 0.42
N SER A 558 -21.13 33.09 0.46
CA SER A 558 -20.25 33.28 -0.71
C SER A 558 -19.82 31.98 -1.37
N PRO A 559 -19.39 30.93 -0.67
CA PRO A 559 -18.95 29.68 -1.30
C PRO A 559 -20.04 28.99 -2.14
N GLU A 560 -21.31 29.07 -1.71
CA GLU A 560 -22.44 28.49 -2.45
C GLU A 560 -22.77 29.32 -3.71
N LEU A 561 -22.72 30.63 -3.59
CA LEU A 561 -22.99 31.55 -4.71
C LEU A 561 -21.83 31.53 -5.72
N ASP A 562 -20.59 31.48 -5.29
CA ASP A 562 -19.41 31.33 -6.17
C ASP A 562 -19.49 30.05 -6.99
N ARG A 563 -19.98 28.99 -6.37
CA ARG A 563 -20.22 27.72 -7.06
C ARG A 563 -21.29 27.85 -8.14
N LEU A 564 -22.40 28.52 -7.87
CA LEU A 564 -23.42 28.78 -8.86
C LEU A 564 -22.87 29.66 -10.02
N VAL A 565 -22.03 30.64 -9.68
CA VAL A 565 -21.27 31.43 -10.67
C VAL A 565 -20.44 30.52 -11.57
N GLN A 566 -19.67 29.59 -10.97
CA GLN A 566 -18.82 28.68 -11.72
C GLN A 566 -19.63 27.79 -12.69
N ILE A 567 -20.72 27.18 -12.18
CA ILE A 567 -21.62 26.35 -13.02
C ILE A 567 -22.20 27.15 -14.20
N LEU A 568 -22.63 28.39 -13.97
CA LEU A 568 -23.16 29.23 -15.01
C LEU A 568 -22.10 29.69 -16.00
N LYS A 569 -20.83 29.81 -15.59
CA LYS A 569 -19.70 30.09 -16.51
C LYS A 569 -19.34 28.85 -17.35
N GLU A 570 -19.31 27.69 -16.75
CA GLU A 570 -19.05 26.41 -17.44
C GLU A 570 -20.16 26.02 -18.42
N ASN A 571 -21.40 26.51 -18.17
CA ASN A 571 -22.56 26.23 -18.99
C ASN A 571 -23.17 27.57 -19.54
N PRO A 572 -22.56 28.21 -20.55
CA PRO A 572 -22.92 29.56 -20.97
C PRO A 572 -24.33 29.68 -21.59
N THR A 573 -24.93 28.58 -21.99
CA THR A 573 -26.28 28.53 -22.56
C THR A 573 -27.41 28.46 -21.54
N ILE A 574 -27.11 28.10 -20.29
CA ILE A 574 -28.11 27.92 -19.22
C ILE A 574 -28.65 29.28 -18.78
N ASN A 575 -29.99 29.39 -18.71
CA ASN A 575 -30.69 30.48 -18.05
C ASN A 575 -31.41 29.94 -16.82
N ILE A 576 -31.46 30.73 -15.76
CA ILE A 576 -32.09 30.35 -14.50
C ILE A 576 -33.14 31.39 -14.06
N GLN A 577 -34.10 30.91 -13.27
CA GLN A 577 -35.00 31.75 -12.46
C GLN A 577 -34.71 31.50 -10.99
N LEU A 578 -34.25 32.53 -10.29
CA LEU A 578 -34.11 32.51 -8.83
C LEU A 578 -35.50 32.60 -8.18
N GLU A 579 -35.76 31.75 -7.20
CA GLU A 579 -37.00 31.70 -6.44
C GLU A 579 -36.71 31.90 -4.93
N GLY A 580 -37.32 32.95 -4.34
CA GLY A 580 -37.17 33.30 -2.93
C GLY A 580 -38.38 32.91 -2.09
N HIS A 581 -38.13 32.30 -0.96
CA HIS A 581 -39.17 31.85 -0.02
C HIS A 581 -38.89 32.34 1.40
N THR A 582 -39.95 32.52 2.18
CA THR A 582 -39.91 32.89 3.60
C THR A 582 -40.67 31.84 4.40
N ASP A 583 -40.52 31.87 5.72
CA ASP A 583 -41.47 31.26 6.63
C ASP A 583 -42.79 32.03 6.68
N ASN A 584 -43.69 31.63 7.57
CA ASN A 584 -45.02 32.21 7.73
C ASN A 584 -45.12 33.28 8.83
N LEU A 585 -43.99 33.80 9.36
CA LEU A 585 -43.99 34.82 10.39
C LEU A 585 -43.99 36.23 9.77
N GLY A 586 -45.16 36.83 9.65
CA GLY A 586 -45.32 38.18 9.11
C GLY A 586 -46.56 38.34 8.23
N THR A 587 -46.82 39.55 7.75
CA THR A 587 -47.92 39.79 6.84
C THR A 587 -47.55 39.36 5.41
N PRO A 588 -48.50 38.83 4.61
CA PRO A 588 -48.19 38.30 3.27
C PRO A 588 -47.43 39.29 2.38
N GLY A 589 -47.79 40.59 2.39
CA GLY A 589 -47.12 41.59 1.58
C GLY A 589 -45.67 41.87 1.99
N VAL A 590 -45.38 41.86 3.29
CA VAL A 590 -44.01 42.02 3.81
C VAL A 590 -43.15 40.81 3.49
N LEU A 591 -43.68 39.59 3.62
CA LEU A 591 -42.99 38.36 3.31
C LEU A 591 -42.71 38.23 1.81
N LEU A 592 -43.66 38.62 0.96
CA LEU A 592 -43.46 38.66 -0.46
C LEU A 592 -42.32 39.61 -0.83
N LYS A 593 -42.40 40.87 -0.34
CA LYS A 593 -41.36 41.88 -0.59
C LYS A 593 -39.97 41.40 -0.13
N LEU A 594 -39.88 40.86 1.08
CA LEU A 594 -38.62 40.33 1.62
C LEU A 594 -38.05 39.25 0.71
N SER A 595 -38.87 38.32 0.20
CA SER A 595 -38.42 37.28 -0.70
C SER A 595 -37.93 37.81 -2.06
N GLU A 596 -38.61 38.85 -2.61
CA GLU A 596 -38.18 39.54 -3.85
C GLU A 596 -36.83 40.25 -3.61
N ASP A 597 -36.65 40.94 -2.51
CA ASP A 597 -35.42 41.66 -2.20
C ASP A 597 -34.25 40.68 -2.01
N ARG A 598 -34.46 39.53 -1.38
CA ARG A 598 -33.44 38.45 -1.27
C ARG A 598 -33.04 37.90 -2.64
N VAL A 599 -34.00 37.64 -3.52
CA VAL A 599 -33.73 37.22 -4.89
C VAL A 599 -32.94 38.28 -5.66
N ALA A 600 -33.28 39.56 -5.49
CA ALA A 600 -32.55 40.66 -6.11
C ALA A 600 -31.09 40.74 -5.63
N THR A 601 -30.84 40.51 -4.33
CA THR A 601 -29.50 40.48 -3.77
C THR A 601 -28.67 39.33 -4.32
N VAL A 602 -29.23 38.11 -4.40
CA VAL A 602 -28.54 36.96 -5.03
C VAL A 602 -28.27 37.22 -6.51
N LYS A 603 -29.23 37.76 -7.24
CA LYS A 603 -29.05 38.15 -8.65
C LYS A 603 -27.91 39.16 -8.81
N SER A 604 -27.86 40.18 -7.97
CA SER A 604 -26.78 41.19 -8.02
C SER A 604 -25.43 40.50 -7.80
N TYR A 605 -25.30 39.62 -6.80
CA TYR A 605 -24.09 38.86 -6.56
C TYR A 605 -23.60 38.10 -7.79
N LEU A 606 -24.49 37.36 -8.47
CA LEU A 606 -24.15 36.61 -9.70
C LEU A 606 -23.70 37.53 -10.83
N VAL A 607 -24.37 38.66 -11.00
CA VAL A 607 -24.04 39.68 -12.04
C VAL A 607 -22.69 40.32 -11.77
N ASP A 608 -22.42 40.70 -10.52
CA ASP A 608 -21.16 41.31 -10.07
C ASP A 608 -19.97 40.34 -10.26
N HIS A 609 -20.23 39.02 -10.27
CA HIS A 609 -19.25 37.96 -10.56
C HIS A 609 -19.21 37.50 -12.02
N GLY A 610 -19.83 38.29 -12.93
CA GLY A 610 -19.66 38.14 -14.37
C GLY A 610 -20.72 37.30 -15.11
N ILE A 611 -21.87 36.99 -14.47
CA ILE A 611 -22.98 36.34 -15.17
C ILE A 611 -23.89 37.40 -15.80
N ALA A 612 -24.18 37.26 -17.09
CA ALA A 612 -25.05 38.21 -17.79
C ALA A 612 -26.44 38.30 -17.15
N ALA A 613 -26.90 39.50 -16.82
CA ALA A 613 -28.19 39.73 -16.17
C ALA A 613 -29.39 39.15 -16.93
N THR A 614 -29.29 39.04 -18.26
CA THR A 614 -30.30 38.45 -19.16
C THR A 614 -30.47 36.92 -18.96
N ARG A 615 -29.50 36.27 -18.37
CA ARG A 615 -29.55 34.84 -18.05
C ARG A 615 -30.24 34.54 -16.71
N ILE A 616 -30.53 35.57 -15.90
CA ILE A 616 -31.04 35.42 -14.54
C ILE A 616 -32.39 36.14 -14.41
N ALA A 617 -33.47 35.39 -14.37
CA ALA A 617 -34.78 35.86 -13.92
C ALA A 617 -34.86 35.72 -12.39
N GLY A 618 -35.76 36.43 -11.75
CA GLY A 618 -35.99 36.36 -10.32
C GLY A 618 -37.47 36.51 -9.96
N LYS A 619 -37.92 35.74 -8.93
CA LYS A 619 -39.28 35.78 -8.41
C LYS A 619 -39.33 35.49 -6.92
N GLY A 620 -39.98 36.35 -6.18
CA GLY A 620 -40.33 36.10 -4.77
C GLY A 620 -41.67 35.38 -4.68
N TYR A 621 -41.79 34.49 -3.72
CA TYR A 621 -43.03 33.77 -3.42
C TYR A 621 -43.50 33.99 -1.96
N GLY A 622 -42.70 34.68 -1.11
CA GLY A 622 -43.03 34.83 0.31
C GLY A 622 -43.28 33.46 0.93
N ALA A 623 -44.33 33.33 1.73
CA ALA A 623 -44.71 32.08 2.40
C ALA A 623 -45.70 31.20 1.58
N THR A 624 -45.94 31.50 0.30
CA THR A 624 -47.00 30.82 -0.49
C THR A 624 -46.65 29.43 -0.97
N ARG A 625 -45.35 29.08 -0.93
CA ARG A 625 -44.82 27.76 -1.33
C ARG A 625 -43.97 27.14 -0.24
N PRO A 626 -44.54 26.72 0.92
CA PRO A 626 -43.79 26.09 1.98
C PRO A 626 -43.36 24.66 1.61
N VAL A 627 -42.18 24.27 2.04
CA VAL A 627 -41.70 22.87 1.97
C VAL A 627 -42.30 22.04 3.08
N THR A 628 -42.50 22.67 4.24
CA THR A 628 -43.17 22.07 5.40
C THR A 628 -44.20 23.04 5.97
N GLN A 629 -45.28 22.48 6.49
CA GLN A 629 -46.36 23.28 7.12
C GLN A 629 -46.21 23.38 8.64
N GLY A 630 -45.16 22.80 9.22
CA GLY A 630 -44.89 22.87 10.65
C GLY A 630 -44.42 24.25 11.10
N ASN A 631 -44.53 24.47 12.40
CA ASN A 631 -44.25 25.77 13.04
C ASN A 631 -43.04 25.74 14.00
N SER A 632 -42.30 24.63 14.06
CA SER A 632 -41.04 24.60 14.81
C SER A 632 -39.99 25.50 14.12
N GLU A 633 -38.98 25.95 14.85
CA GLU A 633 -37.91 26.76 14.24
C GLU A 633 -37.14 25.98 13.16
N GLU A 634 -36.94 24.70 13.36
CA GLU A 634 -36.31 23.80 12.38
C GLU A 634 -37.09 23.74 11.06
N GLU A 635 -38.44 23.62 11.16
CA GLU A 635 -39.30 23.61 9.99
C GLU A 635 -39.37 24.96 9.27
N ARG A 636 -39.38 26.07 10.06
CA ARG A 636 -39.30 27.42 9.48
C ARG A 636 -37.97 27.66 8.74
N LEU A 637 -36.87 27.13 9.27
CA LEU A 637 -35.57 27.18 8.58
C LEU A 637 -35.62 26.53 7.20
N LEU A 638 -36.32 25.41 7.03
CA LEU A 638 -36.51 24.76 5.74
C LEU A 638 -37.29 25.63 4.75
N ASN A 639 -38.23 26.44 5.23
CA ASN A 639 -39.03 27.35 4.40
C ASN A 639 -38.27 28.64 4.02
N ARG A 640 -37.34 29.12 4.85
CA ARG A 640 -36.46 30.27 4.57
C ARG A 640 -35.34 29.86 3.63
N ARG A 641 -35.62 29.85 2.33
CA ARG A 641 -34.69 29.35 1.31
C ARG A 641 -34.68 30.18 0.04
N VAL A 642 -33.61 30.04 -0.73
CA VAL A 642 -33.52 30.46 -2.13
C VAL A 642 -33.29 29.20 -2.96
N GLU A 643 -34.03 29.11 -4.05
CA GLU A 643 -33.93 28.06 -5.06
C GLU A 643 -33.69 28.69 -6.42
N PHE A 644 -33.23 27.90 -7.39
CA PHE A 644 -33.29 28.31 -8.80
C PHE A 644 -33.86 27.20 -9.66
N VAL A 645 -34.57 27.61 -10.70
CA VAL A 645 -35.13 26.73 -11.75
C VAL A 645 -34.35 26.96 -13.03
N ILE A 646 -33.94 25.88 -13.70
CA ILE A 646 -33.33 25.98 -15.03
C ILE A 646 -34.44 26.24 -16.06
N THR A 647 -34.40 27.41 -16.70
CA THR A 647 -35.45 27.84 -17.64
C THR A 647 -35.05 27.62 -19.10
N LYS A 648 -33.75 27.50 -19.38
CA LYS A 648 -33.18 27.18 -20.69
C LYS A 648 -31.83 26.47 -20.50
N LYS A 649 -31.53 25.51 -21.37
CA LYS A 649 -30.22 24.84 -21.48
C LYS A 649 -29.61 25.06 -22.86
#